data_5b10f7b03bb8e0faaed001836e5b45b6
#
_entry.id   5b10f7b03bb8e0faaed001836e5b45b6
#
_cell.length_a   1.000
_cell.length_b   1.000
_cell.length_c   1.000
_cell.angle_alpha   90.00
_cell.angle_beta   90.00
_cell.angle_gamma   90.00
#
_symmetry.space_group_name_H-M   'P 1'
#
loop_
_entity.id
_entity.type
_entity.pdbx_description
1 polymer ?
#
loop_
_entity_poly.entity_id
_entity_poly.type
_entity_poly.pdbx_seq_one_letter_code
_entity_poly.pdbx_strand_id
1 'polypeptide(L)'
;MNDWSADGRIGFEVDGTTLTVRDAIEGKRMRIRVDREPDLSSALTALFPLPVDRAVSFEAESVSVAEYSSIILRDDEGEFVGRTNEATELPRGSYYIEITGTTKAYVRVNDVEIAMSGMRGSDPIEFAFDRPRTVTVGARSFHTRPEATITVPDDPSALAEAVSVLGSSIREFSPERSWPTLRGYPPRIERGDALDIPSPLVAPDTGIEVIVRPTYADVYRLSTLSFYLGARMRTGDAPAIRLDNGYEERLPTERRALEARVEELSRTWFFLDTLARIEGYTPSNRYEYEAVGSDLPFYPPNLADLSMSERLMEYLEVDAETVAPYAPAWPTEATLRPTPAAAELLPHLARVLAPVRVRGAAKPTRSDAPIGLATPGWDSPPDPAPNPETDPIPAGTSVLTPATYETRLRRELADRGEVRVAFLLDDDERARKLRHSLTTPAVPDGIGSWSVDVSPNRNAVAGTLSDPSLDLVLCGLPTRNGVVEAADGPVEIQSGSAGSDLSAPAVSVFEGTDDVTPVLDSVDRGGIGGATFDSTIAPDRIRSFVGLLAAGCPVVAAARLALDSTGPAARFVGDSGMAVATDRRLPTQVFPCHPTAPDSFQVRSRTFLSTEVLLGTDYQVVSELFDSTPSLAGKERTVGETDASGILRIHDEKGPVLHLFGDIFLQNDGLTVEEIEASARRALAADDPPESNSGSGVESQCRD
;
A
#
# COMPACT_ATOMS: atom_id res chain seq x y z
N MET A 1 11.76 -40.49 10.61
CA MET A 1 11.64 -39.34 9.69
C MET A 1 10.59 -38.43 10.33
N ASN A 2 11.06 -37.44 11.09
CA ASN A 2 10.11 -36.48 11.69
C ASN A 2 9.56 -35.62 10.55
N ASP A 3 8.25 -35.66 10.36
CA ASP A 3 7.59 -34.89 9.31
C ASP A 3 7.59 -33.40 9.70
N TRP A 4 8.65 -32.71 9.30
CA TRP A 4 8.79 -31.26 9.48
C TRP A 4 7.92 -30.45 8.50
N SER A 5 7.23 -31.14 7.58
CA SER A 5 6.38 -30.55 6.53
C SER A 5 4.90 -30.46 6.90
N ALA A 6 4.44 -31.12 7.95
CA ALA A 6 3.00 -31.21 8.29
C ALA A 6 2.57 -30.11 9.28
N ASP A 7 1.47 -29.47 8.96
CA ASP A 7 0.61 -28.62 9.81
C ASP A 7 1.23 -27.31 10.37
N GLY A 8 1.55 -26.37 9.47
CA GLY A 8 1.91 -25.02 9.93
C GLY A 8 2.18 -24.06 8.77
N ARG A 9 2.12 -22.76 9.07
CA ARG A 9 2.44 -21.67 8.13
C ARG A 9 3.85 -21.78 7.58
N ILE A 10 4.80 -22.25 8.40
CA ILE A 10 6.22 -22.47 8.06
C ILE A 10 6.60 -23.93 8.24
N GLY A 11 7.23 -24.50 7.22
CA GLY A 11 7.87 -25.82 7.23
C GLY A 11 9.38 -25.74 7.03
N PHE A 12 10.11 -26.79 7.50
CA PHE A 12 11.54 -26.93 7.26
C PHE A 12 11.81 -28.28 6.59
N GLU A 13 12.58 -28.26 5.49
CA GLU A 13 12.96 -29.44 4.72
C GLU A 13 14.49 -29.46 4.59
N VAL A 14 15.10 -30.65 4.66
CA VAL A 14 16.54 -30.83 4.50
C VAL A 14 16.83 -31.68 3.26
N ASP A 15 17.72 -31.18 2.41
CA ASP A 15 18.24 -31.88 1.24
C ASP A 15 19.78 -31.72 1.21
N GLY A 16 20.50 -32.76 1.63
CA GLY A 16 21.94 -32.70 1.84
C GLY A 16 22.33 -31.56 2.79
N THR A 17 23.12 -30.61 2.31
CA THR A 17 23.55 -29.42 3.08
C THR A 17 22.62 -28.21 2.93
N THR A 18 21.45 -28.40 2.38
CA THR A 18 20.48 -27.30 2.17
C THR A 18 19.30 -27.43 3.12
N LEU A 19 19.11 -26.43 3.98
CA LEU A 19 17.90 -26.22 4.75
C LEU A 19 16.96 -25.33 3.93
N THR A 20 15.79 -25.85 3.59
CA THR A 20 14.74 -25.09 2.89
C THR A 20 13.66 -24.69 3.88
N VAL A 21 13.42 -23.39 4.01
CA VAL A 21 12.28 -22.82 4.71
C VAL A 21 11.13 -22.71 3.70
N ARG A 22 10.03 -23.39 3.98
CA ARG A 22 8.82 -23.38 3.15
C ARG A 22 7.75 -22.50 3.81
N ASP A 23 7.28 -21.51 3.09
CA ASP A 23 6.13 -20.69 3.47
C ASP A 23 4.87 -21.23 2.76
N ALA A 24 3.94 -21.80 3.54
CA ALA A 24 2.73 -22.42 3.01
C ALA A 24 1.69 -21.39 2.54
N ILE A 25 1.64 -20.22 3.18
CA ILE A 25 0.70 -19.14 2.81
C ILE A 25 1.13 -18.49 1.50
N GLU A 26 2.41 -18.11 1.40
CA GLU A 26 2.96 -17.45 0.21
C GLU A 26 3.22 -18.44 -0.95
N GLY A 27 3.32 -19.74 -0.66
CA GLY A 27 3.75 -20.75 -1.63
C GLY A 27 5.21 -20.59 -2.06
N LYS A 28 6.02 -19.91 -1.23
CA LYS A 28 7.41 -19.58 -1.52
C LYS A 28 8.37 -20.48 -0.71
N ARG A 29 9.63 -20.52 -1.16
CA ARG A 29 10.72 -21.26 -0.49
C ARG A 29 11.95 -20.38 -0.40
N MET A 30 12.65 -20.48 0.73
CA MET A 30 13.94 -19.83 0.96
C MET A 30 14.97 -20.89 1.30
N ARG A 31 16.18 -20.82 0.72
CA ARG A 31 17.24 -21.79 0.90
C ARG A 31 18.37 -21.19 1.72
N ILE A 32 18.78 -21.93 2.75
CA ILE A 32 19.95 -21.65 3.59
C ILE A 32 20.90 -22.83 3.41
N ARG A 33 22.13 -22.60 2.94
CA ARG A 33 23.17 -23.63 2.87
C ARG A 33 23.91 -23.72 4.19
N VAL A 34 24.29 -24.92 4.57
CA VAL A 34 25.01 -25.25 5.80
C VAL A 34 26.24 -26.01 5.42
N ASP A 35 27.34 -25.95 6.21
CA ASP A 35 28.59 -26.66 5.97
C ASP A 35 28.44 -28.18 5.97
N ARG A 36 27.43 -28.70 6.65
CA ARG A 36 27.11 -30.14 6.77
C ARG A 36 25.61 -30.38 6.69
N GLU A 37 25.19 -31.64 6.49
CA GLU A 37 23.77 -32.01 6.56
C GLU A 37 23.24 -31.74 7.98
N PRO A 38 22.22 -30.84 8.13
CA PRO A 38 21.72 -30.47 9.44
C PRO A 38 20.79 -31.55 10.02
N ASP A 39 21.08 -31.99 11.25
CA ASP A 39 20.18 -32.85 12.03
C ASP A 39 19.22 -31.94 12.83
N LEU A 40 17.98 -31.79 12.34
CA LEU A 40 17.03 -30.81 12.87
C LEU A 40 16.42 -31.27 14.19
N SER A 41 16.46 -30.39 15.17
CA SER A 41 15.70 -30.47 16.42
C SER A 41 14.71 -29.32 16.51
N SER A 42 13.54 -29.53 17.13
CA SER A 42 12.58 -28.46 17.39
C SER A 42 13.13 -27.43 18.36
N ALA A 43 12.95 -26.14 18.06
CA ALA A 43 13.35 -25.04 18.93
C ALA A 43 12.13 -24.21 19.36
N LEU A 44 12.26 -23.52 20.49
CA LEU A 44 11.24 -22.62 20.99
C LEU A 44 11.22 -21.32 20.17
N THR A 45 10.06 -20.89 19.76
CA THR A 45 9.88 -19.61 19.06
C THR A 45 10.19 -18.40 19.95
N ALA A 46 9.99 -18.53 21.27
CA ALA A 46 10.34 -17.53 22.28
C ALA A 46 11.86 -17.25 22.42
N LEU A 47 12.74 -17.99 21.70
CA LEU A 47 14.16 -17.68 21.64
C LEU A 47 14.50 -16.47 20.75
N PHE A 48 13.54 -15.97 20.00
CA PHE A 48 13.68 -14.82 19.11
C PHE A 48 12.99 -13.61 19.70
N PRO A 49 13.62 -12.42 19.70
CA PRO A 49 12.98 -11.18 20.11
C PRO A 49 11.86 -10.77 19.16
N LEU A 50 11.94 -11.22 17.90
CA LEU A 50 10.94 -10.96 16.85
C LEU A 50 10.04 -12.18 16.67
N PRO A 51 8.74 -12.00 16.38
CA PRO A 51 7.81 -13.10 16.21
C PRO A 51 8.23 -14.05 15.07
N VAL A 52 8.24 -15.35 15.35
CA VAL A 52 8.43 -16.41 14.34
C VAL A 52 7.30 -17.44 14.45
N ASP A 53 6.93 -18.03 13.31
CA ASP A 53 5.89 -19.07 13.28
C ASP A 53 6.41 -20.42 13.73
N ARG A 54 7.69 -20.71 13.43
CA ARG A 54 8.35 -21.97 13.74
C ARG A 54 9.86 -21.79 13.83
N ALA A 55 10.52 -22.64 14.65
CA ALA A 55 11.96 -22.65 14.79
C ALA A 55 12.53 -24.06 14.87
N VAL A 56 13.75 -24.22 14.36
CA VAL A 56 14.56 -25.45 14.42
C VAL A 56 16.00 -25.12 14.82
N SER A 57 16.70 -26.10 15.42
CA SER A 57 18.12 -25.98 15.77
C SER A 57 18.90 -27.14 15.19
N PHE A 58 20.16 -26.89 14.87
CA PHE A 58 21.16 -27.87 14.38
C PHE A 58 22.58 -27.38 14.66
N GLU A 59 23.58 -28.22 14.48
CA GLU A 59 25.00 -27.86 14.63
C GLU A 59 25.59 -27.47 13.27
N ALA A 60 26.33 -26.36 13.21
CA ALA A 60 27.02 -25.90 12.01
C ALA A 60 28.26 -25.05 12.31
N GLU A 61 29.21 -25.00 11.36
CA GLU A 61 30.36 -24.09 11.33
C GLU A 61 30.12 -22.88 10.41
N SER A 62 29.23 -23.01 9.45
CA SER A 62 28.80 -21.85 8.62
C SER A 62 27.39 -22.00 8.10
N VAL A 63 26.79 -20.85 7.80
CA VAL A 63 25.53 -20.76 7.05
C VAL A 63 25.69 -19.75 5.93
N SER A 64 25.08 -20.00 4.76
CA SER A 64 25.10 -19.06 3.65
C SER A 64 23.74 -18.91 3.00
N VAL A 65 23.45 -17.69 2.50
CA VAL A 65 22.19 -17.31 1.87
C VAL A 65 22.47 -16.63 0.53
N ALA A 66 21.83 -17.11 -0.53
CA ALA A 66 21.99 -16.57 -1.88
C ALA A 66 20.82 -15.63 -2.29
N GLU A 67 19.62 -15.91 -1.81
CA GLU A 67 18.39 -15.22 -2.22
C GLU A 67 17.88 -14.35 -1.06
N TYR A 68 18.23 -13.06 -1.06
CA TYR A 68 17.80 -12.10 -0.05
C TYR A 68 17.65 -10.70 -0.65
N SER A 69 16.76 -9.93 -0.06
CA SER A 69 16.62 -8.49 -0.35
C SER A 69 17.29 -7.61 0.71
N SER A 70 17.40 -8.12 1.94
CA SER A 70 18.06 -7.42 3.05
C SER A 70 18.55 -8.41 4.08
N ILE A 71 19.72 -8.14 4.65
CA ILE A 71 20.26 -8.84 5.84
C ILE A 71 20.68 -7.79 6.86
N ILE A 72 20.25 -7.98 8.11
CA ILE A 72 20.53 -7.10 9.25
C ILE A 72 21.15 -7.95 10.37
N LEU A 73 22.22 -7.44 10.97
CA LEU A 73 22.86 -8.05 12.13
C LEU A 73 22.42 -7.34 13.39
N ARG A 74 22.01 -8.12 14.39
CA ARG A 74 21.62 -7.65 15.71
C ARG A 74 22.34 -8.42 16.80
N ASP A 75 22.58 -7.79 17.93
CA ASP A 75 23.08 -8.47 19.14
C ASP A 75 21.95 -9.20 19.89
N ASP A 76 22.26 -9.72 21.09
CA ASP A 76 21.32 -10.44 21.94
C ASP A 76 20.26 -9.54 22.61
N GLU A 77 20.45 -8.23 22.62
CA GLU A 77 19.48 -7.23 23.07
C GLU A 77 18.57 -6.79 21.91
N GLY A 78 18.86 -7.24 20.65
CA GLY A 78 18.12 -6.90 19.44
C GLY A 78 18.61 -5.62 18.76
N GLU A 79 19.66 -4.99 19.30
CA GLU A 79 20.22 -3.75 18.77
C GLU A 79 20.97 -3.98 17.47
N PHE A 80 20.96 -2.98 16.60
CA PHE A 80 21.62 -3.02 15.30
C PHE A 80 23.13 -2.98 15.46
N VAL A 81 23.82 -4.04 14.99
CA VAL A 81 25.29 -4.16 15.05
C VAL A 81 25.95 -3.77 13.72
N GLY A 82 25.30 -4.00 12.60
CA GLY A 82 25.87 -3.65 11.30
C GLY A 82 25.05 -4.10 10.10
N ARG A 83 25.38 -3.50 8.94
CA ARG A 83 24.87 -3.90 7.62
C ARG A 83 25.92 -4.77 6.92
N THR A 84 25.47 -5.58 5.98
CA THR A 84 26.24 -6.65 5.33
C THR A 84 26.95 -6.21 4.05
N ASN A 85 27.10 -4.91 3.79
CA ASN A 85 27.65 -4.41 2.53
C ASN A 85 29.14 -4.74 2.35
N GLU A 86 29.89 -4.93 3.47
CA GLU A 86 31.32 -5.20 3.47
C GLU A 86 31.64 -6.45 4.29
N ALA A 87 32.76 -7.10 3.97
CA ALA A 87 33.29 -8.19 4.79
C ALA A 87 33.60 -7.66 6.19
N THR A 88 33.10 -8.33 7.21
CA THR A 88 33.21 -7.87 8.60
C THR A 88 33.46 -9.05 9.53
N GLU A 89 34.31 -8.83 10.54
CA GLU A 89 34.50 -9.74 11.65
C GLU A 89 33.79 -9.20 12.89
N LEU A 90 32.89 -10.00 13.48
CA LEU A 90 32.20 -9.67 14.72
C LEU A 90 32.92 -10.36 15.90
N PRO A 91 33.11 -9.64 17.01
CA PRO A 91 33.72 -10.20 18.21
C PRO A 91 32.88 -11.33 18.81
N ARG A 92 33.38 -12.03 19.79
CA ARG A 92 32.62 -13.07 20.51
C ARG A 92 31.39 -12.45 21.18
N GLY A 93 30.22 -12.97 20.80
CA GLY A 93 28.90 -12.47 21.27
C GLY A 93 27.80 -13.43 20.92
N SER A 94 26.57 -12.99 21.20
CA SER A 94 25.33 -13.64 20.73
C SER A 94 24.68 -12.74 19.68
N TYR A 95 24.24 -13.34 18.57
CA TYR A 95 23.78 -12.58 17.41
C TYR A 95 22.50 -13.15 16.82
N TYR A 96 21.71 -12.24 16.25
CA TYR A 96 20.60 -12.54 15.36
C TYR A 96 20.94 -12.02 13.96
N ILE A 97 20.91 -12.89 12.97
CA ILE A 97 21.00 -12.54 11.54
C ILE A 97 19.59 -12.51 11.01
N GLU A 98 19.06 -11.33 10.79
CA GLU A 98 17.72 -11.10 10.25
C GLU A 98 17.78 -11.11 8.73
N ILE A 99 17.11 -12.07 8.08
CA ILE A 99 17.15 -12.29 6.64
C ILE A 99 15.76 -12.01 6.08
N THR A 100 15.68 -11.04 5.17
CA THR A 100 14.49 -10.77 4.37
C THR A 100 14.72 -11.30 2.96
N GLY A 101 13.94 -12.27 2.55
CA GLY A 101 14.00 -12.87 1.22
C GLY A 101 12.59 -13.18 0.73
N THR A 102 12.38 -14.36 0.16
CA THR A 102 11.05 -14.87 -0.21
C THR A 102 10.16 -15.14 1.01
N THR A 103 10.76 -15.31 2.17
CA THR A 103 10.11 -15.34 3.49
C THR A 103 11.00 -14.61 4.50
N LYS A 104 10.52 -14.37 5.71
CA LYS A 104 11.30 -13.77 6.78
C LYS A 104 11.94 -14.85 7.63
N ALA A 105 13.26 -14.84 7.75
CA ALA A 105 14.00 -15.79 8.58
C ALA A 105 14.97 -15.06 9.53
N TYR A 106 15.27 -15.72 10.63
CA TYR A 106 16.22 -15.27 11.65
C TYR A 106 17.14 -16.42 11.98
N VAL A 107 18.45 -16.18 11.97
CA VAL A 107 19.45 -17.13 12.41
C VAL A 107 20.06 -16.64 13.71
N ARG A 108 19.88 -17.41 14.77
CA ARG A 108 20.44 -17.12 16.10
C ARG A 108 21.62 -18.00 16.38
N VAL A 109 22.70 -17.39 16.83
CA VAL A 109 23.92 -18.06 17.30
C VAL A 109 24.43 -17.40 18.56
N ASN A 110 24.95 -18.20 19.51
CA ASN A 110 25.38 -17.70 20.79
C ASN A 110 26.88 -18.01 21.04
N ASP A 111 27.55 -17.13 21.80
CA ASP A 111 28.96 -17.28 22.22
C ASP A 111 29.87 -17.58 21.04
N VAL A 112 29.82 -16.78 19.99
CA VAL A 112 30.47 -17.02 18.70
C VAL A 112 31.21 -15.78 18.22
N GLU A 113 32.34 -16.00 17.51
CA GLU A 113 32.96 -15.01 16.63
C GLU A 113 32.46 -15.30 15.21
N ILE A 114 31.98 -14.26 14.49
CA ILE A 114 31.45 -14.42 13.15
C ILE A 114 32.35 -13.72 12.15
N ALA A 115 32.78 -14.43 11.11
CA ALA A 115 33.37 -13.85 9.92
C ALA A 115 32.31 -13.83 8.81
N MET A 116 31.95 -12.63 8.33
CA MET A 116 30.97 -12.40 7.27
C MET A 116 31.69 -12.04 5.97
N SER A 117 31.33 -12.69 4.86
CA SER A 117 31.95 -12.47 3.55
C SER A 117 31.65 -11.11 2.92
N GLY A 118 30.60 -10.43 3.36
CA GLY A 118 30.06 -9.22 2.73
C GLY A 118 29.33 -9.50 1.41
N MET A 119 28.58 -8.51 0.92
CA MET A 119 27.85 -8.58 -0.35
C MET A 119 28.80 -8.34 -1.52
N ARG A 120 28.91 -9.31 -2.44
CA ARG A 120 29.71 -9.20 -3.67
C ARG A 120 28.85 -9.57 -4.88
N GLY A 121 28.15 -8.60 -5.41
CA GLY A 121 27.26 -8.82 -6.56
C GLY A 121 26.16 -9.83 -6.27
N SER A 122 26.11 -10.93 -7.03
CA SER A 122 25.15 -12.03 -6.86
C SER A 122 25.68 -13.20 -6.03
N ASP A 123 26.87 -13.08 -5.42
CA ASP A 123 27.44 -14.15 -4.63
C ASP A 123 26.64 -14.35 -3.33
N PRO A 124 26.51 -15.60 -2.84
CA PRO A 124 25.92 -15.86 -1.53
C PRO A 124 26.70 -15.15 -0.42
N ILE A 125 25.98 -14.58 0.52
CA ILE A 125 26.61 -14.10 1.74
C ILE A 125 26.83 -15.28 2.70
N GLU A 126 28.03 -15.41 3.24
CA GLU A 126 28.42 -16.46 4.16
C GLU A 126 28.73 -15.89 5.54
N PHE A 127 28.27 -16.61 6.56
CA PHE A 127 28.56 -16.39 7.98
C PHE A 127 29.28 -17.58 8.50
N ALA A 128 30.60 -17.47 8.71
CA ALA A 128 31.46 -18.52 9.25
C ALA A 128 31.66 -18.30 10.76
N PHE A 129 31.62 -19.38 11.52
CA PHE A 129 31.74 -19.37 12.98
C PHE A 129 33.13 -19.88 13.40
N ASP A 130 33.65 -19.41 14.52
CA ASP A 130 34.96 -19.80 15.07
C ASP A 130 35.09 -21.30 15.33
N ARG A 131 33.99 -22.04 15.47
CA ARG A 131 33.85 -23.47 15.72
C ARG A 131 32.41 -23.91 15.50
N PRO A 132 32.14 -25.25 15.45
CA PRO A 132 30.76 -25.73 15.39
C PRO A 132 29.91 -25.13 16.52
N ARG A 133 28.73 -24.64 16.18
CA ARG A 133 27.78 -23.99 17.08
C ARG A 133 26.38 -24.52 16.87
N THR A 134 25.60 -24.49 17.93
CA THR A 134 24.15 -24.63 17.79
C THR A 134 23.59 -23.40 17.09
N VAL A 135 23.15 -23.61 15.88
CA VAL A 135 22.42 -22.59 15.06
C VAL A 135 20.95 -22.81 15.24
N THR A 136 20.21 -21.76 15.59
CA THR A 136 18.75 -21.82 15.66
C THR A 136 18.17 -20.94 14.56
N VAL A 137 17.36 -21.54 13.68
CA VAL A 137 16.67 -20.84 12.58
C VAL A 137 15.21 -20.73 12.91
N GLY A 138 14.72 -19.49 13.05
CA GLY A 138 13.30 -19.16 13.14
C GLY A 138 12.82 -18.54 11.85
N ALA A 139 11.57 -18.80 11.46
CA ALA A 139 11.00 -18.17 10.28
C ALA A 139 9.53 -17.83 10.47
N ARG A 140 9.06 -16.80 9.74
CA ARG A 140 7.65 -16.41 9.67
C ARG A 140 7.23 -16.08 8.25
N SER A 141 5.97 -16.34 7.95
CA SER A 141 5.35 -15.89 6.72
C SER A 141 5.21 -14.36 6.71
N PHE A 142 5.33 -13.74 5.55
CA PHE A 142 4.90 -12.35 5.36
C PHE A 142 3.38 -12.21 5.43
N HIS A 143 2.65 -13.31 5.22
CA HIS A 143 1.21 -13.37 5.29
C HIS A 143 0.52 -12.29 4.43
N THR A 144 0.95 -12.22 3.16
CA THR A 144 0.40 -11.24 2.19
C THR A 144 -0.86 -11.74 1.49
N ARG A 145 -1.31 -12.96 1.81
CA ARG A 145 -2.50 -13.63 1.26
C ARG A 145 -3.38 -14.17 2.37
N PRO A 146 -4.71 -14.25 2.16
CA PRO A 146 -5.62 -14.90 3.10
C PRO A 146 -5.24 -16.37 3.34
N GLU A 147 -5.19 -16.77 4.59
CA GLU A 147 -4.85 -18.14 4.99
C GLU A 147 -6.03 -19.11 4.80
N ALA A 148 -7.26 -18.59 4.97
CA ALA A 148 -8.49 -19.41 4.90
C ALA A 148 -9.68 -18.54 4.44
N THR A 149 -10.82 -19.20 4.21
CA THR A 149 -12.08 -18.55 3.83
C THR A 149 -13.15 -18.85 4.89
N ILE A 150 -13.81 -17.81 5.39
CA ILE A 150 -14.96 -17.89 6.29
C ILE A 150 -16.22 -17.80 5.43
N THR A 151 -17.12 -18.77 5.55
CA THR A 151 -18.43 -18.70 4.90
C THR A 151 -19.44 -18.05 5.83
N VAL A 152 -20.24 -17.10 5.31
CA VAL A 152 -21.18 -16.31 6.11
C VAL A 152 -22.55 -16.28 5.45
N PRO A 153 -23.64 -16.59 6.19
CA PRO A 153 -25.00 -16.43 5.68
C PRO A 153 -25.41 -14.96 5.61
N ASP A 154 -26.51 -14.67 4.92
CA ASP A 154 -27.08 -13.32 4.81
C ASP A 154 -27.73 -12.86 6.14
N ASP A 155 -26.93 -12.84 7.22
CA ASP A 155 -27.29 -12.41 8.56
C ASP A 155 -26.22 -11.49 9.18
N PRO A 156 -26.55 -10.25 9.61
CA PRO A 156 -25.59 -9.34 10.22
C PRO A 156 -24.96 -9.85 11.52
N SER A 157 -25.65 -10.72 12.28
CA SER A 157 -25.12 -11.25 13.54
C SER A 157 -24.04 -12.30 13.26
N ALA A 158 -24.26 -13.16 12.28
CA ALA A 158 -23.26 -14.13 11.81
C ALA A 158 -22.04 -13.40 11.21
N LEU A 159 -22.26 -12.29 10.49
CA LEU A 159 -21.18 -11.48 9.97
C LEU A 159 -20.36 -10.81 11.09
N ALA A 160 -20.99 -10.34 12.18
CA ALA A 160 -20.29 -9.81 13.34
C ALA A 160 -19.37 -10.87 14.00
N GLU A 161 -19.81 -12.12 14.04
CA GLU A 161 -18.99 -13.25 14.50
C GLU A 161 -17.79 -13.50 13.57
N ALA A 162 -18.01 -13.49 12.26
CA ALA A 162 -16.93 -13.60 11.26
C ALA A 162 -15.92 -12.46 11.35
N VAL A 163 -16.36 -11.20 11.52
CA VAL A 163 -15.48 -10.04 11.70
C VAL A 163 -14.59 -10.19 12.94
N SER A 164 -15.08 -10.81 14.01
CA SER A 164 -14.28 -11.08 15.21
C SER A 164 -13.05 -11.97 14.93
N VAL A 165 -13.10 -12.76 13.86
CA VAL A 165 -12.01 -13.70 13.49
C VAL A 165 -11.02 -13.07 12.51
N LEU A 166 -11.33 -11.94 11.88
CA LEU A 166 -10.42 -11.29 10.92
C LEU A 166 -9.05 -11.01 11.55
N GLY A 167 -9.01 -10.64 12.84
CA GLY A 167 -7.78 -10.39 13.59
C GLY A 167 -6.87 -11.61 13.79
N SER A 168 -7.27 -12.83 13.42
CA SER A 168 -6.45 -14.04 13.47
C SER A 168 -5.17 -13.95 12.61
N SER A 169 -5.11 -13.03 11.66
CA SER A 169 -3.92 -12.75 10.85
C SER A 169 -2.87 -11.92 11.58
N ILE A 170 -3.26 -11.16 12.61
CA ILE A 170 -2.36 -10.30 13.39
C ILE A 170 -1.50 -11.17 14.30
N ARG A 171 -0.19 -10.97 14.25
CA ARG A 171 0.78 -11.81 14.97
C ARG A 171 0.82 -11.54 16.46
N GLU A 172 0.61 -10.29 16.82
CA GLU A 172 0.59 -9.85 18.21
C GLU A 172 -0.17 -8.54 18.33
N PHE A 173 -0.61 -8.24 19.54
CA PHE A 173 -1.43 -7.07 19.84
C PHE A 173 -0.70 -6.01 20.69
N SER A 174 0.64 -6.03 20.67
CA SER A 174 1.50 -4.91 21.09
C SER A 174 1.43 -3.75 20.07
N PRO A 175 2.05 -2.59 20.32
CA PRO A 175 2.15 -1.50 19.33
C PRO A 175 2.79 -1.93 18.01
N GLU A 176 3.56 -2.99 18.01
CA GLU A 176 4.19 -3.58 16.83
C GLU A 176 3.18 -4.04 15.76
N ARG A 177 1.89 -4.25 16.11
CA ARG A 177 0.83 -4.48 15.10
C ARG A 177 0.70 -3.34 14.09
N SER A 178 1.25 -2.15 14.41
CA SER A 178 1.33 -1.05 13.45
C SER A 178 2.29 -1.33 12.28
N TRP A 179 3.22 -2.32 12.40
CA TRP A 179 4.00 -2.83 11.26
C TRP A 179 3.11 -3.64 10.30
N PRO A 180 3.11 -3.34 8.99
CA PRO A 180 2.30 -4.08 8.01
C PRO A 180 2.56 -5.59 8.03
N THR A 181 3.83 -5.99 8.16
CA THR A 181 4.25 -7.40 8.13
C THR A 181 3.86 -8.19 9.38
N LEU A 182 3.37 -7.54 10.43
CA LEU A 182 2.84 -8.19 11.64
C LEU A 182 1.32 -8.22 11.69
N ARG A 183 0.63 -7.45 10.82
CA ARG A 183 -0.84 -7.53 10.70
C ARG A 183 -1.31 -8.71 9.86
N GLY A 184 -0.57 -9.08 8.84
CA GLY A 184 -0.96 -10.14 7.92
C GLY A 184 -2.15 -9.75 7.03
N TYR A 185 -2.65 -10.74 6.30
CA TYR A 185 -3.87 -10.59 5.48
C TYR A 185 -5.03 -11.30 6.19
N PRO A 186 -6.16 -10.63 6.43
CA PRO A 186 -7.33 -11.25 7.03
C PRO A 186 -7.86 -12.45 6.23
N PRO A 187 -8.50 -13.45 6.87
CA PRO A 187 -9.21 -14.51 6.17
C PRO A 187 -10.25 -13.94 5.21
N ARG A 188 -10.48 -14.61 4.07
CA ARG A 188 -11.57 -14.25 3.15
C ARG A 188 -12.92 -14.37 3.81
N ILE A 189 -13.88 -13.61 3.33
CA ILE A 189 -15.30 -13.80 3.60
C ILE A 189 -15.98 -14.13 2.27
N GLU A 190 -16.68 -15.24 2.23
CA GLU A 190 -17.56 -15.64 1.13
C GLU A 190 -18.98 -15.85 1.65
N ARG A 191 -19.97 -15.54 0.83
CA ARG A 191 -21.38 -15.77 1.18
C ARG A 191 -21.76 -17.23 0.99
N GLY A 192 -22.60 -17.74 1.89
CA GLY A 192 -23.12 -19.10 1.83
C GLY A 192 -24.36 -19.27 2.70
N ASP A 193 -24.78 -20.53 2.92
CA ASP A 193 -26.03 -20.83 3.61
C ASP A 193 -25.92 -20.88 5.14
N ALA A 194 -24.67 -21.05 5.66
CA ALA A 194 -24.40 -21.15 7.09
C ALA A 194 -23.05 -20.52 7.43
N LEU A 195 -22.88 -20.11 8.68
CA LEU A 195 -21.59 -19.66 9.20
C LEU A 195 -20.66 -20.87 9.34
N ASP A 196 -19.52 -20.82 8.66
CA ASP A 196 -18.44 -21.78 8.78
C ASP A 196 -17.10 -21.04 8.97
N ILE A 197 -16.49 -21.25 10.12
CA ILE A 197 -15.17 -20.69 10.49
C ILE A 197 -14.21 -21.87 10.57
N PRO A 198 -13.37 -22.06 9.55
CA PRO A 198 -12.49 -23.22 9.51
C PRO A 198 -11.39 -23.16 10.57
N SER A 199 -11.00 -24.32 11.12
CA SER A 199 -9.77 -24.46 11.88
C SER A 199 -8.57 -24.23 10.91
N PRO A 200 -7.51 -23.49 11.29
CA PRO A 200 -7.16 -23.07 12.65
C PRO A 200 -7.55 -21.63 13.04
N LEU A 201 -8.47 -20.99 12.32
CA LEU A 201 -8.86 -19.62 12.61
C LEU A 201 -9.50 -19.51 14.01
N VAL A 202 -8.98 -18.61 14.82
CA VAL A 202 -9.48 -18.32 16.17
C VAL A 202 -9.57 -16.81 16.36
N ALA A 203 -10.68 -16.35 16.91
CA ALA A 203 -10.80 -14.94 17.31
C ALA A 203 -9.74 -14.60 18.37
N PRO A 204 -8.99 -13.50 18.20
CA PRO A 204 -8.02 -13.06 19.20
C PRO A 204 -8.66 -12.85 20.57
N ASP A 205 -7.87 -13.02 21.63
CA ASP A 205 -8.27 -12.71 22.99
C ASP A 205 -7.53 -11.48 23.52
N THR A 206 -7.96 -10.32 23.05
CA THR A 206 -7.37 -9.02 23.44
C THR A 206 -8.06 -8.35 24.62
N GLY A 207 -9.14 -8.99 25.13
CA GLY A 207 -9.99 -8.39 26.17
C GLY A 207 -10.90 -7.26 25.64
N ILE A 208 -10.90 -6.97 24.35
CA ILE A 208 -11.68 -5.88 23.75
C ILE A 208 -12.95 -6.45 23.11
N GLU A 209 -14.09 -5.82 23.40
CA GLU A 209 -15.35 -6.06 22.71
C GLU A 209 -15.83 -4.81 21.98
N VAL A 210 -16.27 -4.98 20.73
CA VAL A 210 -16.94 -3.93 19.94
C VAL A 210 -18.42 -4.28 19.85
N ILE A 211 -19.26 -3.44 20.42
CA ILE A 211 -20.71 -3.61 20.43
C ILE A 211 -21.30 -2.91 19.21
N VAL A 212 -22.14 -3.63 18.45
CA VAL A 212 -22.79 -3.11 17.23
C VAL A 212 -24.27 -3.43 17.24
N ARG A 213 -25.09 -2.58 16.64
CA ARG A 213 -26.47 -2.97 16.32
C ARG A 213 -26.43 -4.09 15.26
N PRO A 214 -27.37 -5.06 15.27
CA PRO A 214 -27.39 -6.18 14.33
C PRO A 214 -27.84 -5.72 12.93
N THR A 215 -27.06 -4.86 12.30
CA THR A 215 -27.27 -4.31 10.95
C THR A 215 -25.97 -4.36 10.16
N TYR A 216 -26.03 -4.66 8.87
CA TYR A 216 -24.85 -4.59 7.99
C TYR A 216 -24.13 -3.23 8.10
N ALA A 217 -24.93 -2.15 8.21
CA ALA A 217 -24.37 -0.81 8.27
C ALA A 217 -23.43 -0.61 9.47
N ASP A 218 -23.77 -1.05 10.66
CA ASP A 218 -22.93 -0.88 11.84
C ASP A 218 -21.77 -1.87 11.87
N VAL A 219 -22.01 -3.11 11.43
CA VAL A 219 -20.93 -4.10 11.28
C VAL A 219 -19.85 -3.57 10.33
N TYR A 220 -20.24 -2.99 9.19
CA TYR A 220 -19.29 -2.44 8.22
C TYR A 220 -18.51 -1.25 8.77
N ARG A 221 -19.18 -0.28 9.43
CA ARG A 221 -18.52 0.91 10.00
C ARG A 221 -17.45 0.56 11.01
N LEU A 222 -17.65 -0.51 11.77
CA LEU A 222 -16.76 -0.90 12.88
C LEU A 222 -15.81 -2.04 12.52
N SER A 223 -15.93 -2.64 11.32
CA SER A 223 -15.17 -3.83 10.93
C SER A 223 -13.66 -3.63 10.93
N THR A 224 -13.16 -2.54 10.36
CA THR A 224 -11.73 -2.24 10.26
C THR A 224 -11.13 -1.95 11.64
N LEU A 225 -11.84 -1.19 12.48
CA LEU A 225 -11.41 -0.92 13.85
C LEU A 225 -11.41 -2.21 14.68
N SER A 226 -12.45 -3.06 14.58
CA SER A 226 -12.49 -4.37 15.23
C SER A 226 -11.32 -5.26 14.82
N PHE A 227 -11.01 -5.30 13.54
CA PHE A 227 -9.83 -6.02 13.02
C PHE A 227 -8.55 -5.52 13.68
N TYR A 228 -8.30 -4.21 13.66
CA TYR A 228 -7.06 -3.63 14.19
C TYR A 228 -6.89 -3.85 15.70
N LEU A 229 -8.00 -3.84 16.44
CA LEU A 229 -8.01 -4.13 17.87
C LEU A 229 -8.00 -5.64 18.20
N GLY A 230 -8.18 -6.52 17.22
CA GLY A 230 -8.45 -7.94 17.48
C GLY A 230 -9.67 -8.15 18.35
N ALA A 231 -10.65 -7.25 18.25
CA ALA A 231 -11.79 -7.19 19.13
C ALA A 231 -12.84 -8.23 18.77
N ARG A 232 -13.55 -8.76 19.78
CA ARG A 232 -14.76 -9.55 19.59
C ARG A 232 -15.93 -8.62 19.29
N MET A 233 -16.54 -8.74 18.13
CA MET A 233 -17.74 -8.00 17.78
C MET A 233 -18.98 -8.70 18.35
N ARG A 234 -19.77 -7.95 19.12
CA ARG A 234 -20.99 -8.41 19.75
C ARG A 234 -22.20 -7.57 19.34
N THR A 235 -23.34 -8.18 19.21
CA THR A 235 -24.58 -7.44 18.95
C THR A 235 -25.15 -6.84 20.23
N GLY A 236 -25.66 -5.61 20.15
CA GLY A 236 -26.28 -4.89 21.24
C GLY A 236 -27.16 -3.74 20.74
N ASP A 237 -27.70 -2.95 21.68
CA ASP A 237 -28.67 -1.90 21.36
C ASP A 237 -28.01 -0.61 20.83
N ALA A 238 -26.78 -0.34 21.27
CA ALA A 238 -26.04 0.86 20.88
C ALA A 238 -24.55 0.55 20.66
N PRO A 239 -23.88 1.25 19.72
CA PRO A 239 -22.45 1.06 19.47
C PRO A 239 -21.59 1.48 20.67
N ALA A 240 -20.61 0.65 21.03
CA ALA A 240 -19.66 0.90 22.10
C ALA A 240 -18.39 0.07 21.93
N ILE A 241 -17.30 0.47 22.60
CA ILE A 241 -16.08 -0.31 22.77
C ILE A 241 -15.95 -0.61 24.27
N ARG A 242 -15.84 -1.89 24.64
CA ARG A 242 -15.66 -2.33 26.02
C ARG A 242 -14.26 -2.90 26.19
N LEU A 243 -13.61 -2.50 27.26
CA LEU A 243 -12.31 -2.97 27.68
C LEU A 243 -12.46 -3.99 28.82
N ASP A 244 -11.52 -4.90 28.99
CA ASP A 244 -11.54 -5.94 30.02
C ASP A 244 -11.41 -5.37 31.45
N ASN A 245 -10.88 -4.15 31.59
CA ASN A 245 -10.85 -3.42 32.87
C ASN A 245 -12.20 -2.83 33.30
N GLY A 246 -13.26 -3.05 32.50
CA GLY A 246 -14.62 -2.58 32.77
C GLY A 246 -14.97 -1.21 32.22
N TYR A 247 -14.04 -0.52 31.56
CA TYR A 247 -14.33 0.76 30.89
C TYR A 247 -15.18 0.55 29.62
N GLU A 248 -16.10 1.46 29.36
CA GLU A 248 -16.93 1.47 28.15
C GLU A 248 -16.87 2.83 27.47
N GLU A 249 -16.28 2.89 26.28
CA GLU A 249 -16.36 4.03 25.39
C GLU A 249 -17.65 3.94 24.57
N ARG A 250 -18.61 4.83 24.87
CA ARG A 250 -19.88 4.91 24.14
C ARG A 250 -19.71 5.64 22.83
N LEU A 251 -20.07 5.02 21.74
CA LEU A 251 -20.00 5.61 20.41
C LEU A 251 -21.32 6.28 20.03
N PRO A 252 -21.29 7.33 19.19
CA PRO A 252 -22.50 7.98 18.70
C PRO A 252 -23.43 7.00 17.98
N THR A 253 -24.74 7.19 18.14
CA THR A 253 -25.76 6.37 17.45
C THR A 253 -26.20 6.97 16.11
N GLU A 254 -25.95 8.27 15.90
CA GLU A 254 -26.19 8.95 14.62
C GLU A 254 -25.11 8.55 13.63
N ARG A 255 -25.50 8.26 12.40
CA ARG A 255 -24.66 7.65 11.36
C ARG A 255 -23.37 8.41 11.08
N ARG A 256 -23.45 9.73 10.81
CA ARG A 256 -22.28 10.53 10.46
C ARG A 256 -21.35 10.73 11.66
N ALA A 257 -21.91 10.95 12.82
CA ALA A 257 -21.15 11.10 14.05
C ALA A 257 -20.44 9.78 14.43
N LEU A 258 -21.09 8.62 14.21
CA LEU A 258 -20.45 7.30 14.41
C LEU A 258 -19.27 7.12 13.45
N GLU A 259 -19.45 7.38 12.16
CA GLU A 259 -18.40 7.27 11.15
C GLU A 259 -17.21 8.18 11.48
N ALA A 260 -17.46 9.43 11.83
CA ALA A 260 -16.42 10.38 12.23
C ALA A 260 -15.65 9.93 13.48
N ARG A 261 -16.36 9.45 14.51
CA ARG A 261 -15.71 8.97 15.75
C ARG A 261 -14.89 7.71 15.53
N VAL A 262 -15.39 6.76 14.75
CA VAL A 262 -14.65 5.52 14.42
C VAL A 262 -13.39 5.84 13.60
N GLU A 263 -13.49 6.76 12.65
CA GLU A 263 -12.34 7.21 11.86
C GLU A 263 -11.31 7.93 12.74
N GLU A 264 -11.73 8.83 13.60
CA GLU A 264 -10.87 9.53 14.55
C GLU A 264 -10.11 8.55 15.46
N LEU A 265 -10.82 7.61 16.11
CA LEU A 265 -10.22 6.59 16.96
C LEU A 265 -9.22 5.72 16.16
N SER A 266 -9.60 5.29 14.96
CA SER A 266 -8.74 4.45 14.11
C SER A 266 -7.44 5.16 13.74
N ARG A 267 -7.51 6.45 13.35
CA ARG A 267 -6.35 7.26 12.99
C ARG A 267 -5.45 7.53 14.19
N THR A 268 -6.04 7.97 15.30
CA THR A 268 -5.32 8.30 16.53
C THR A 268 -4.62 7.07 17.11
N TRP A 269 -5.33 5.96 17.31
CA TRP A 269 -4.76 4.76 17.91
C TRP A 269 -3.70 4.09 17.05
N PHE A 270 -3.95 4.04 15.74
CA PHE A 270 -2.92 3.57 14.81
C PHE A 270 -1.65 4.42 14.88
N PHE A 271 -1.80 5.75 14.85
CA PHE A 271 -0.66 6.66 14.90
C PHE A 271 0.11 6.55 16.22
N LEU A 272 -0.59 6.49 17.36
CA LEU A 272 0.03 6.34 18.68
C LEU A 272 0.76 4.99 18.83
N ASP A 273 0.24 3.89 18.28
CA ASP A 273 0.98 2.64 18.20
C ASP A 273 2.29 2.80 17.40
N THR A 274 2.30 3.60 16.32
CA THR A 274 3.55 3.84 15.58
C THR A 274 4.58 4.63 16.38
N LEU A 275 4.16 5.45 17.33
CA LEU A 275 5.05 6.15 18.25
C LEU A 275 5.50 5.25 19.42
N ALA A 276 4.61 4.41 19.95
CA ALA A 276 4.95 3.51 21.04
C ALA A 276 5.99 2.45 20.65
N ARG A 277 6.07 2.08 19.37
CA ARG A 277 7.04 1.06 18.89
C ARG A 277 8.44 1.60 18.55
N ILE A 278 8.74 2.88 18.76
CA ILE A 278 10.06 3.45 18.37
C ILE A 278 11.25 2.83 19.13
N GLU A 279 11.04 2.28 20.30
CA GLU A 279 12.00 1.49 21.08
C GLU A 279 11.60 0.00 21.15
N GLY A 280 10.76 -0.47 20.19
CA GLY A 280 10.32 -1.84 20.11
C GLY A 280 11.32 -2.75 19.36
N TYR A 281 10.83 -3.71 18.59
CA TYR A 281 11.66 -4.68 17.86
C TYR A 281 12.70 -4.09 16.91
N THR A 282 12.44 -2.89 16.40
CA THR A 282 13.37 -2.18 15.52
C THR A 282 13.46 -0.74 16.01
N PRO A 283 14.33 -0.48 17.01
CA PRO A 283 14.53 0.87 17.51
C PRO A 283 14.90 1.82 16.38
N SER A 284 14.20 2.95 16.31
CA SER A 284 14.47 3.96 15.29
C SER A 284 14.04 5.34 15.77
N ASN A 285 14.93 6.32 15.62
CA ASN A 285 14.48 7.70 15.72
C ASN A 285 13.49 7.98 14.57
N ARG A 286 12.41 8.70 14.86
CA ARG A 286 11.34 8.97 13.87
C ARG A 286 10.91 10.42 13.93
N TYR A 287 10.76 11.01 12.75
CA TYR A 287 10.36 12.40 12.59
C TYR A 287 9.06 12.72 13.35
N GLU A 288 8.06 11.86 13.26
CA GLU A 288 6.76 12.09 13.92
C GLU A 288 6.92 12.16 15.46
N TYR A 289 7.80 11.32 16.02
CA TYR A 289 8.08 11.36 17.47
C TYR A 289 8.85 12.62 17.87
N GLU A 290 9.85 13.02 17.08
CA GLU A 290 10.57 14.29 17.31
C GLU A 290 9.62 15.49 17.27
N ALA A 291 8.60 15.43 16.38
CA ALA A 291 7.69 16.54 16.17
C ALA A 291 6.58 16.66 17.21
N VAL A 292 6.06 15.55 17.76
CA VAL A 292 4.86 15.57 18.64
C VAL A 292 5.07 14.90 20.00
N GLY A 293 6.17 14.17 20.18
CA GLY A 293 6.39 13.39 21.41
C GLY A 293 6.36 14.21 22.71
N SER A 294 6.82 15.46 22.67
CA SER A 294 6.78 16.37 23.82
C SER A 294 5.39 16.90 24.19
N ASP A 295 4.44 16.81 23.27
CA ASP A 295 3.07 17.31 23.46
C ASP A 295 2.12 16.21 23.95
N LEU A 296 2.61 14.95 24.02
CA LEU A 296 1.84 13.83 24.53
C LEU A 296 1.83 13.80 26.07
N PRO A 297 0.73 13.37 26.69
CA PRO A 297 0.61 13.30 28.18
C PRO A 297 1.46 12.17 28.79
N PHE A 298 2.12 11.35 27.99
CA PHE A 298 2.91 10.19 28.37
C PHE A 298 4.15 10.04 27.47
N TYR A 299 5.11 9.24 27.92
CA TYR A 299 6.23 8.79 27.09
C TYR A 299 5.83 7.53 26.30
N PRO A 300 5.62 7.60 24.97
CA PRO A 300 5.05 6.50 24.19
C PRO A 300 5.71 5.14 24.36
N PRO A 301 7.07 5.02 24.42
CA PRO A 301 7.71 3.72 24.63
C PRO A 301 7.31 3.00 25.92
N ASN A 302 6.96 3.73 26.98
CA ASN A 302 6.48 3.12 28.23
C ASN A 302 5.14 2.39 28.09
N LEU A 303 4.44 2.60 26.97
CA LEU A 303 3.16 1.94 26.69
C LEU A 303 3.34 0.62 25.94
N ALA A 304 4.55 0.28 25.51
CA ALA A 304 4.80 -0.89 24.67
C ALA A 304 4.41 -2.20 25.38
N ASP A 305 4.72 -2.31 26.68
CA ASP A 305 4.49 -3.50 27.49
C ASP A 305 3.11 -3.52 28.19
N LEU A 306 2.29 -2.45 28.05
CA LEU A 306 0.96 -2.41 28.63
C LEU A 306 0.01 -3.37 27.90
N SER A 307 -0.97 -3.89 28.63
CA SER A 307 -2.10 -4.58 28.02
C SER A 307 -2.83 -3.68 27.03
N MET A 308 -3.60 -4.27 26.12
CA MET A 308 -4.39 -3.53 25.14
C MET A 308 -5.31 -2.51 25.82
N SER A 309 -6.01 -2.93 26.87
CA SER A 309 -6.95 -2.08 27.58
C SER A 309 -6.26 -0.91 28.30
N GLU A 310 -5.15 -1.16 28.99
CA GLU A 310 -4.37 -0.09 29.66
C GLU A 310 -3.87 0.92 28.63
N ARG A 311 -3.30 0.47 27.53
CA ARG A 311 -2.80 1.34 26.47
C ARG A 311 -3.90 2.17 25.80
N LEU A 312 -5.06 1.57 25.51
CA LEU A 312 -6.19 2.31 24.94
C LEU A 312 -6.75 3.36 25.90
N MET A 313 -6.69 3.15 27.22
CA MET A 313 -7.05 4.17 28.20
C MET A 313 -6.15 5.40 28.09
N GLU A 314 -4.82 5.19 28.01
CA GLU A 314 -3.87 6.29 27.80
C GLU A 314 -4.12 7.00 26.45
N TYR A 315 -4.42 6.25 25.40
CA TYR A 315 -4.69 6.83 24.08
C TYR A 315 -5.97 7.66 24.01
N LEU A 316 -6.96 7.37 24.86
CA LEU A 316 -8.19 8.16 24.95
C LEU A 316 -7.96 9.53 25.62
N GLU A 317 -6.85 9.72 26.33
CA GLU A 317 -6.48 11.02 26.91
C GLU A 317 -5.83 11.98 25.91
N VAL A 318 -5.47 11.47 24.68
CA VAL A 318 -4.85 12.29 23.63
C VAL A 318 -5.92 12.97 22.81
N ASP A 319 -5.81 14.29 22.70
CA ASP A 319 -6.61 15.04 21.75
C ASP A 319 -6.20 14.67 20.30
N ALA A 320 -7.15 14.22 19.50
CA ALA A 320 -6.91 13.83 18.11
C ALA A 320 -6.32 14.98 17.28
N GLU A 321 -6.66 16.24 17.57
CA GLU A 321 -6.12 17.42 16.87
C GLU A 321 -4.59 17.57 17.07
N THR A 322 -4.06 17.09 18.20
CA THR A 322 -2.62 17.12 18.49
C THR A 322 -1.82 16.22 17.51
N VAL A 323 -2.36 15.05 17.17
CA VAL A 323 -1.66 14.04 16.36
C VAL A 323 -2.06 14.05 14.89
N ALA A 324 -3.24 14.52 14.55
CA ALA A 324 -3.75 14.53 13.18
C ALA A 324 -2.80 15.17 12.15
N PRO A 325 -2.08 16.29 12.44
CA PRO A 325 -1.14 16.87 11.50
C PRO A 325 0.03 15.94 11.12
N TYR A 326 0.33 14.94 11.94
CA TYR A 326 1.47 14.03 11.78
C TYR A 326 1.07 12.64 11.28
N ALA A 327 -0.21 12.28 11.38
CA ALA A 327 -0.71 11.00 10.92
C ALA A 327 -0.59 10.85 9.38
N PRO A 328 -0.29 9.64 8.87
CA PRO A 328 -0.25 9.40 7.42
C PRO A 328 -1.65 9.47 6.82
N ALA A 329 -1.73 9.79 5.53
CA ALA A 329 -2.97 9.72 4.78
C ALA A 329 -3.30 8.28 4.38
N TRP A 330 -4.56 7.89 4.50
CA TRP A 330 -5.02 6.56 4.10
C TRP A 330 -5.03 6.41 2.57
N PRO A 331 -4.59 5.26 2.02
CA PRO A 331 -4.63 5.04 0.58
C PRO A 331 -6.07 4.92 0.06
N THR A 332 -6.97 4.39 0.89
CA THR A 332 -8.35 4.06 0.54
C THR A 332 -9.29 4.42 1.68
N GLU A 333 -10.37 5.14 1.38
CA GLU A 333 -11.55 5.34 2.21
C GLU A 333 -12.76 4.75 1.48
N ALA A 334 -13.44 3.78 2.09
CA ALA A 334 -14.50 3.05 1.42
C ALA A 334 -15.89 3.57 1.78
N THR A 335 -16.79 3.57 0.80
CA THR A 335 -18.23 3.77 1.01
C THR A 335 -18.98 2.55 0.52
N LEU A 336 -19.53 1.76 1.43
CA LEU A 336 -20.22 0.51 1.14
C LEU A 336 -21.73 0.68 1.17
N ARG A 337 -22.43 -0.15 0.40
CA ARG A 337 -23.87 -0.33 0.54
C ARG A 337 -24.14 -1.31 1.68
N PRO A 338 -25.23 -1.13 2.46
CA PRO A 338 -25.58 -2.04 3.56
C PRO A 338 -26.25 -3.34 3.02
N THR A 339 -25.54 -4.05 2.14
CA THR A 339 -26.01 -5.29 1.48
C THR A 339 -25.11 -6.46 1.87
N PRO A 340 -25.60 -7.71 1.93
CA PRO A 340 -24.78 -8.88 2.22
C PRO A 340 -23.56 -9.02 1.31
N ALA A 341 -23.69 -8.64 0.03
CA ALA A 341 -22.60 -8.76 -0.95
C ALA A 341 -21.37 -7.91 -0.60
N ALA A 342 -21.53 -6.77 0.08
CA ALA A 342 -20.41 -5.93 0.46
C ALA A 342 -19.56 -6.54 1.60
N ALA A 343 -20.03 -7.60 2.27
CA ALA A 343 -19.25 -8.31 3.28
C ALA A 343 -17.95 -8.92 2.72
N GLU A 344 -17.96 -9.34 1.46
CA GLU A 344 -16.78 -9.92 0.79
C GLU A 344 -15.64 -8.91 0.60
N LEU A 345 -15.91 -7.61 0.69
CA LEU A 345 -14.89 -6.55 0.64
C LEU A 345 -14.18 -6.34 1.99
N LEU A 346 -14.79 -6.73 3.13
CA LEU A 346 -14.27 -6.38 4.46
C LEU A 346 -12.84 -6.86 4.74
N PRO A 347 -12.41 -8.09 4.37
CA PRO A 347 -11.04 -8.52 4.58
C PRO A 347 -10.02 -7.65 3.84
N HIS A 348 -10.34 -7.25 2.63
CA HIS A 348 -9.48 -6.44 1.78
C HIS A 348 -9.36 -5.01 2.33
N LEU A 349 -10.46 -4.42 2.75
CA LEU A 349 -10.50 -3.10 3.38
C LEU A 349 -9.81 -3.10 4.76
N ALA A 350 -9.97 -4.15 5.54
CA ALA A 350 -9.30 -4.32 6.82
C ALA A 350 -7.77 -4.39 6.65
N ARG A 351 -7.26 -5.09 5.61
CA ARG A 351 -5.83 -5.16 5.31
C ARG A 351 -5.18 -3.77 5.18
N VAL A 352 -5.84 -2.85 4.47
CA VAL A 352 -5.35 -1.47 4.26
C VAL A 352 -5.84 -0.51 5.34
N LEU A 353 -6.51 -1.01 6.37
CA LEU A 353 -7.13 -0.26 7.47
C LEU A 353 -8.09 0.83 6.98
N ALA A 354 -8.80 0.62 5.87
CA ALA A 354 -9.68 1.61 5.27
C ALA A 354 -10.81 2.01 6.21
N PRO A 355 -11.05 3.31 6.47
CA PRO A 355 -12.28 3.78 7.09
C PRO A 355 -13.47 3.41 6.20
N VAL A 356 -14.56 2.94 6.83
CA VAL A 356 -15.75 2.50 6.11
C VAL A 356 -16.94 3.37 6.45
N ARG A 357 -17.47 4.05 5.42
CA ARG A 357 -18.75 4.77 5.46
C ARG A 357 -19.84 3.91 4.80
N VAL A 358 -21.09 4.12 5.17
CA VAL A 358 -22.21 3.35 4.61
C VAL A 358 -23.25 4.28 4.00
N ARG A 359 -23.51 4.10 2.70
CA ARG A 359 -24.50 4.88 1.92
C ARG A 359 -25.34 3.95 1.05
N GLY A 360 -26.47 4.49 0.57
CA GLY A 360 -27.42 3.73 -0.27
C GLY A 360 -28.37 2.85 0.54
N ALA A 361 -29.21 2.11 -0.17
CA ALA A 361 -30.22 1.23 0.38
C ALA A 361 -29.75 -0.23 0.45
N ALA A 362 -30.32 -1.01 1.38
CA ALA A 362 -30.08 -2.44 1.45
C ALA A 362 -30.56 -3.19 0.19
N LYS A 363 -31.63 -2.69 -0.43
CA LYS A 363 -32.09 -3.13 -1.76
C LYS A 363 -31.77 -2.04 -2.76
N PRO A 364 -30.96 -2.31 -3.81
CA PRO A 364 -30.60 -1.30 -4.79
C PRO A 364 -31.83 -0.84 -5.57
N THR A 365 -31.84 0.45 -5.92
CA THR A 365 -32.81 1.01 -6.87
C THR A 365 -32.45 0.60 -8.31
N ARG A 366 -31.16 0.28 -8.55
CA ARG A 366 -30.60 -0.20 -9.83
C ARG A 366 -29.92 -1.55 -9.60
N SER A 367 -30.10 -2.48 -10.54
CA SER A 367 -29.49 -3.82 -10.46
C SER A 367 -27.98 -3.81 -10.66
N ASP A 368 -27.47 -2.80 -11.36
CA ASP A 368 -26.07 -2.60 -11.73
C ASP A 368 -25.31 -1.62 -10.80
N ALA A 369 -25.96 -1.15 -9.71
CA ALA A 369 -25.33 -0.24 -8.76
C ALA A 369 -24.17 -0.95 -8.03
N PRO A 370 -22.96 -0.33 -7.95
CA PRO A 370 -21.81 -0.89 -7.26
C PRO A 370 -22.11 -1.25 -5.80
N ILE A 371 -21.47 -2.30 -5.29
CA ILE A 371 -21.58 -2.66 -3.87
C ILE A 371 -20.78 -1.72 -2.97
N GLY A 372 -19.78 -1.05 -3.53
CA GLY A 372 -18.95 -0.08 -2.84
C GLY A 372 -18.20 0.83 -3.80
N LEU A 373 -17.86 2.00 -3.28
CA LEU A 373 -16.95 2.97 -3.89
C LEU A 373 -15.81 3.26 -2.95
N ALA A 374 -14.69 3.73 -3.48
CA ALA A 374 -13.58 4.22 -2.69
C ALA A 374 -13.08 5.57 -3.20
N THR A 375 -12.49 6.34 -2.28
CA THR A 375 -11.73 7.55 -2.57
C THR A 375 -10.40 7.49 -1.85
N PRO A 376 -9.33 8.12 -2.36
CA PRO A 376 -8.09 8.21 -1.61
C PRO A 376 -8.22 9.20 -0.45
N GLY A 377 -7.64 8.87 0.69
CA GLY A 377 -7.71 9.70 1.89
C GLY A 377 -6.62 10.79 2.00
N TRP A 378 -5.76 10.95 0.97
CA TRP A 378 -4.79 12.07 0.94
C TRP A 378 -5.38 13.38 0.43
N ASP A 379 -6.59 13.35 -0.13
CA ASP A 379 -7.38 14.54 -0.36
C ASP A 379 -8.39 14.68 0.78
N SER A 380 -8.85 15.89 0.99
CA SER A 380 -9.99 16.09 1.89
C SER A 380 -11.15 15.20 1.42
N PRO A 381 -11.71 14.37 2.31
CA PRO A 381 -12.79 13.47 1.89
C PRO A 381 -13.91 14.28 1.25
N PRO A 382 -14.48 13.83 0.12
CA PRO A 382 -15.60 14.53 -0.49
C PRO A 382 -16.77 14.58 0.51
N ASP A 383 -17.30 15.76 0.77
CA ASP A 383 -18.51 15.93 1.57
C ASP A 383 -19.66 16.35 0.63
N PRO A 384 -20.68 15.54 0.49
CA PRO A 384 -20.93 14.24 1.14
C PRO A 384 -20.13 13.08 0.52
N ALA A 385 -19.80 12.04 1.32
CA ALA A 385 -19.20 10.81 0.82
C ALA A 385 -19.97 10.24 -0.37
N PRO A 386 -19.31 9.71 -1.41
CA PRO A 386 -19.95 9.28 -2.66
C PRO A 386 -21.00 8.21 -2.37
N ASN A 387 -22.14 8.29 -3.05
CA ASN A 387 -23.20 7.29 -2.93
C ASN A 387 -23.09 6.28 -4.08
N PRO A 388 -22.92 4.97 -3.81
CA PRO A 388 -22.85 3.95 -4.85
C PRO A 388 -24.08 3.86 -5.77
N GLU A 389 -25.23 4.40 -5.36
CA GLU A 389 -26.44 4.43 -6.18
C GLU A 389 -26.52 5.63 -7.15
N THR A 390 -25.55 6.53 -7.11
CA THR A 390 -25.49 7.69 -8.01
C THR A 390 -25.17 7.25 -9.44
N ASP A 391 -25.86 7.86 -10.41
CA ASP A 391 -25.63 7.65 -11.83
C ASP A 391 -25.50 9.00 -12.54
N PRO A 392 -24.40 9.28 -13.26
CA PRO A 392 -23.20 8.45 -13.38
C PRO A 392 -22.39 8.38 -12.07
N ILE A 393 -21.46 7.39 -11.99
CA ILE A 393 -20.53 7.27 -10.87
C ILE A 393 -19.73 8.58 -10.75
N PRO A 394 -19.56 9.16 -9.55
CA PRO A 394 -18.83 10.41 -9.39
C PRO A 394 -17.39 10.33 -9.89
N ALA A 395 -16.92 11.40 -10.55
CA ALA A 395 -15.53 11.51 -10.94
C ALA A 395 -14.59 11.45 -9.71
N GLY A 396 -13.40 10.89 -9.88
CA GLY A 396 -12.41 10.73 -8.82
C GLY A 396 -12.68 9.56 -7.86
N THR A 397 -13.72 8.75 -8.11
CA THR A 397 -14.04 7.58 -7.29
C THR A 397 -13.63 6.28 -7.98
N SER A 398 -13.35 5.27 -7.17
CA SER A 398 -13.08 3.88 -7.58
C SER A 398 -14.28 2.99 -7.27
N VAL A 399 -14.69 2.17 -8.23
CA VAL A 399 -15.68 1.10 -8.02
C VAL A 399 -14.98 -0.09 -7.38
N LEU A 400 -15.46 -0.54 -6.22
CA LEU A 400 -14.94 -1.70 -5.52
C LEU A 400 -15.70 -2.96 -5.91
N THR A 401 -14.96 -4.01 -6.25
CA THR A 401 -15.47 -5.37 -6.46
C THR A 401 -14.54 -6.40 -5.77
N PRO A 402 -15.03 -7.50 -5.21
CA PRO A 402 -14.18 -8.58 -4.70
C PRO A 402 -13.22 -9.12 -5.77
N ALA A 403 -13.68 -9.17 -7.03
CA ALA A 403 -12.90 -9.70 -8.15
C ALA A 403 -11.56 -8.98 -8.35
N THR A 404 -11.48 -7.65 -8.15
CA THR A 404 -10.24 -6.88 -8.28
C THR A 404 -9.19 -7.35 -7.28
N TYR A 405 -9.58 -7.54 -6.03
CA TYR A 405 -8.70 -8.01 -4.96
C TYR A 405 -8.28 -9.46 -5.17
N GLU A 406 -9.21 -10.34 -5.50
CA GLU A 406 -8.93 -11.76 -5.75
C GLU A 406 -8.00 -11.94 -6.96
N THR A 407 -8.18 -11.17 -8.00
CA THR A 407 -7.27 -11.18 -9.16
C THR A 407 -5.90 -10.65 -8.76
N ARG A 408 -5.83 -9.57 -7.96
CA ARG A 408 -4.54 -9.05 -7.48
C ARG A 408 -3.77 -10.10 -6.66
N LEU A 409 -4.45 -10.91 -5.85
CA LEU A 409 -3.83 -11.99 -5.08
C LEU A 409 -3.26 -13.12 -5.98
N ARG A 410 -3.79 -13.31 -7.18
CA ARG A 410 -3.34 -14.32 -8.15
C ARG A 410 -2.26 -13.81 -9.10
N ARG A 411 -2.15 -12.48 -9.29
CA ARG A 411 -1.27 -11.85 -10.26
C ARG A 411 -0.05 -11.25 -9.58
N GLU A 412 1.16 -11.54 -10.07
CA GLU A 412 2.37 -10.84 -9.66
C GLU A 412 2.43 -9.49 -10.41
N LEU A 413 2.80 -8.42 -9.71
CA LEU A 413 3.05 -7.13 -10.34
C LEU A 413 4.42 -7.14 -11.01
N ALA A 414 4.58 -6.33 -12.06
CA ALA A 414 5.87 -6.11 -12.68
C ALA A 414 6.84 -5.43 -11.70
N ASP A 415 8.11 -5.78 -11.78
CA ASP A 415 9.16 -4.99 -11.15
C ASP A 415 9.37 -3.68 -11.94
N ARG A 416 9.80 -2.64 -11.25
CA ARG A 416 10.19 -1.39 -11.88
C ARG A 416 11.29 -1.64 -12.93
N GLY A 417 11.10 -1.14 -14.15
CA GLY A 417 11.97 -1.40 -15.31
C GLY A 417 11.51 -2.55 -16.20
N GLU A 418 10.45 -3.28 -15.83
CA GLU A 418 9.93 -4.41 -16.59
C GLU A 418 8.47 -4.19 -17.08
N VAL A 419 7.87 -3.04 -16.78
CA VAL A 419 6.47 -2.75 -17.12
C VAL A 419 6.24 -2.76 -18.62
N ARG A 420 5.25 -3.54 -19.07
CA ARG A 420 4.87 -3.71 -20.50
C ARG A 420 3.59 -2.95 -20.78
N VAL A 421 3.67 -2.01 -21.73
CA VAL A 421 2.59 -1.08 -22.04
C VAL A 421 2.16 -1.20 -23.51
N ALA A 422 0.86 -1.23 -23.77
CA ALA A 422 0.31 -1.15 -25.12
C ALA A 422 -0.63 0.06 -25.26
N PHE A 423 -0.56 0.73 -26.40
CA PHE A 423 -1.43 1.84 -26.77
C PHE A 423 -2.21 1.49 -28.03
N LEU A 424 -3.55 1.63 -27.98
CA LEU A 424 -4.46 1.49 -29.11
C LEU A 424 -5.04 2.85 -29.42
N LEU A 425 -4.72 3.44 -30.57
CA LEU A 425 -5.13 4.79 -30.95
C LEU A 425 -5.83 4.80 -32.32
N ASP A 426 -6.70 5.76 -32.54
CA ASP A 426 -7.41 5.96 -33.82
C ASP A 426 -6.75 7.04 -34.70
N ASP A 427 -5.84 7.86 -34.18
CA ASP A 427 -5.24 9.02 -34.83
C ASP A 427 -3.73 8.89 -35.03
N ASP A 428 -3.27 8.97 -36.27
CA ASP A 428 -1.85 8.87 -36.66
C ASP A 428 -1.00 10.04 -36.14
N GLU A 429 -1.55 11.26 -36.06
CA GLU A 429 -0.81 12.42 -35.58
C GLU A 429 -0.59 12.31 -34.07
N ARG A 430 -1.64 11.92 -33.33
CA ARG A 430 -1.56 11.68 -31.92
C ARG A 430 -0.57 10.56 -31.58
N ALA A 431 -0.61 9.45 -32.32
CA ALA A 431 0.33 8.34 -32.16
C ALA A 431 1.78 8.77 -32.43
N ARG A 432 2.01 9.61 -33.41
CA ARG A 432 3.34 10.15 -33.72
C ARG A 432 3.84 11.05 -32.58
N LYS A 433 2.99 11.94 -32.05
CA LYS A 433 3.30 12.79 -30.89
C LYS A 433 3.58 11.93 -29.65
N LEU A 434 2.78 10.89 -29.40
CA LEU A 434 3.00 9.98 -28.26
C LEU A 434 4.32 9.21 -28.39
N ARG A 435 4.63 8.66 -29.56
CA ARG A 435 5.93 7.99 -29.81
C ARG A 435 7.09 8.94 -29.57
N HIS A 436 6.96 10.19 -30.02
CA HIS A 436 7.98 11.21 -29.78
C HIS A 436 8.11 11.51 -28.27
N SER A 437 7.00 11.75 -27.58
CA SER A 437 6.97 12.03 -26.14
C SER A 437 7.55 10.87 -25.31
N LEU A 438 7.26 9.61 -25.68
CA LEU A 438 7.80 8.44 -24.98
C LEU A 438 9.30 8.22 -25.21
N THR A 439 9.87 8.74 -26.31
CA THR A 439 11.30 8.53 -26.67
C THR A 439 12.18 9.74 -26.45
N THR A 440 11.61 10.91 -26.17
CA THR A 440 12.34 12.17 -26.05
C THR A 440 12.07 12.83 -24.69
N PRO A 441 13.08 13.11 -23.87
CA PRO A 441 14.52 12.86 -24.10
C PRO A 441 14.91 11.38 -23.98
N ALA A 442 14.16 10.55 -23.24
CA ALA A 442 14.36 9.13 -23.07
C ALA A 442 13.02 8.42 -22.76
N VAL A 443 13.00 7.10 -22.86
CA VAL A 443 11.87 6.29 -22.34
C VAL A 443 11.80 6.47 -20.82
N PRO A 444 10.62 6.69 -20.21
CA PRO A 444 10.49 6.80 -18.77
C PRO A 444 11.08 5.58 -18.05
N ASP A 445 11.85 5.85 -17.00
CA ASP A 445 12.40 4.81 -16.13
C ASP A 445 11.24 3.98 -15.55
N GLY A 446 11.39 2.66 -15.53
CA GLY A 446 10.32 1.75 -15.10
C GLY A 446 9.59 1.06 -16.26
N ILE A 447 9.63 1.58 -17.48
CA ILE A 447 9.03 0.94 -18.66
C ILE A 447 10.05 -0.01 -19.32
N GLY A 448 9.74 -1.32 -19.31
CA GLY A 448 10.55 -2.34 -19.97
C GLY A 448 10.30 -2.44 -21.47
N SER A 449 9.03 -2.35 -21.87
CA SER A 449 8.65 -2.34 -23.30
C SER A 449 7.32 -1.63 -23.53
N TRP A 450 7.16 -1.10 -24.74
CA TRP A 450 5.91 -0.47 -25.16
C TRP A 450 5.62 -0.65 -26.64
N SER A 451 4.32 -0.61 -27.00
CA SER A 451 3.85 -0.66 -28.40
C SER A 451 2.75 0.39 -28.62
N VAL A 452 2.63 0.86 -29.86
CA VAL A 452 1.55 1.78 -30.29
C VAL A 452 0.96 1.27 -31.58
N ASP A 453 -0.28 0.81 -31.56
CA ASP A 453 -1.06 0.40 -32.71
C ASP A 453 -2.04 1.52 -33.10
N VAL A 454 -2.05 1.85 -34.41
CA VAL A 454 -2.88 2.93 -34.95
C VAL A 454 -3.97 2.35 -35.84
N SER A 455 -5.20 2.75 -35.61
CA SER A 455 -6.37 2.24 -36.31
C SER A 455 -6.35 0.69 -36.45
N PRO A 456 -6.15 -0.03 -35.32
CA PRO A 456 -6.02 -1.48 -35.34
C PRO A 456 -7.33 -2.13 -35.79
N ASN A 457 -7.22 -3.28 -36.48
CA ASN A 457 -8.38 -4.10 -36.81
C ASN A 457 -8.91 -4.87 -35.56
N ARG A 458 -10.08 -5.49 -35.70
CA ARG A 458 -10.74 -6.22 -34.60
C ARG A 458 -9.84 -7.29 -33.96
N ASN A 459 -9.07 -8.02 -34.77
CA ASN A 459 -8.21 -9.08 -34.27
C ASN A 459 -7.05 -8.48 -33.40
N ALA A 460 -6.48 -7.38 -33.84
CA ALA A 460 -5.42 -6.68 -33.06
C ALA A 460 -5.98 -6.11 -31.77
N VAL A 461 -7.14 -5.44 -31.80
CA VAL A 461 -7.81 -4.92 -30.58
C VAL A 461 -8.12 -6.07 -29.62
N ALA A 462 -8.78 -7.14 -30.10
CA ALA A 462 -9.13 -8.29 -29.27
C ALA A 462 -7.88 -8.97 -28.69
N GLY A 463 -6.81 -9.10 -29.48
CA GLY A 463 -5.55 -9.69 -29.06
C GLY A 463 -4.90 -8.88 -27.95
N THR A 464 -4.77 -7.57 -28.10
CA THR A 464 -4.16 -6.68 -27.10
C THR A 464 -4.97 -6.63 -25.81
N LEU A 465 -6.30 -6.49 -25.90
CA LEU A 465 -7.19 -6.48 -24.74
C LEU A 465 -7.33 -7.85 -24.06
N SER A 466 -6.81 -8.91 -24.65
CA SER A 466 -6.80 -10.28 -24.10
C SER A 466 -5.40 -10.77 -23.73
N ASP A 467 -4.38 -9.91 -23.79
CA ASP A 467 -3.00 -10.31 -23.49
C ASP A 467 -2.68 -10.16 -21.99
N PRO A 468 -2.61 -11.28 -21.23
CA PRO A 468 -2.31 -11.24 -19.81
C PRO A 468 -0.85 -10.89 -19.51
N SER A 469 0.00 -10.86 -20.53
CA SER A 469 1.40 -10.47 -20.38
C SER A 469 1.59 -8.96 -20.31
N LEU A 470 0.59 -8.17 -20.67
CA LEU A 470 0.62 -6.71 -20.55
C LEU A 470 0.30 -6.28 -19.12
N ASP A 471 1.08 -5.33 -18.62
CA ASP A 471 0.85 -4.72 -17.32
C ASP A 471 -0.11 -3.52 -17.43
N LEU A 472 -0.08 -2.82 -18.55
CA LEU A 472 -0.95 -1.68 -18.83
C LEU A 472 -1.39 -1.66 -20.31
N VAL A 473 -2.67 -1.45 -20.55
CA VAL A 473 -3.18 -1.04 -21.85
C VAL A 473 -3.88 0.31 -21.75
N LEU A 474 -3.58 1.24 -22.68
CA LEU A 474 -4.32 2.49 -22.85
C LEU A 474 -5.03 2.45 -24.22
N CYS A 475 -6.36 2.43 -24.17
CA CYS A 475 -7.24 2.40 -25.33
C CYS A 475 -7.86 3.78 -25.56
N GLY A 476 -7.40 4.49 -26.58
CA GLY A 476 -7.96 5.74 -27.08
C GLY A 476 -8.91 5.55 -28.28
N LEU A 477 -9.38 4.31 -28.51
CA LEU A 477 -10.40 4.03 -29.51
C LEU A 477 -11.79 4.39 -28.98
N PRO A 478 -12.76 4.82 -29.82
CA PRO A 478 -14.11 5.06 -29.39
C PRO A 478 -14.71 3.83 -28.66
N THR A 479 -15.14 4.02 -27.43
CA THR A 479 -15.64 2.93 -26.56
C THR A 479 -16.99 3.31 -25.97
N ARG A 480 -17.99 2.40 -26.09
CA ARG A 480 -19.34 2.61 -25.50
C ARG A 480 -19.92 1.27 -25.05
N ASN A 481 -20.46 1.21 -23.83
CA ASN A 481 -21.15 0.04 -23.26
C ASN A 481 -20.31 -1.25 -23.40
N GLY A 482 -19.01 -1.22 -23.11
CA GLY A 482 -18.13 -2.36 -23.23
C GLY A 482 -17.74 -2.74 -24.67
N VAL A 483 -18.12 -1.96 -25.68
CA VAL A 483 -17.78 -2.18 -27.11
C VAL A 483 -16.75 -1.17 -27.55
N VAL A 484 -15.64 -1.65 -28.11
CA VAL A 484 -14.54 -0.85 -28.68
C VAL A 484 -14.66 -0.86 -30.21
N GLU A 485 -14.66 0.32 -30.83
CA GLU A 485 -14.72 0.46 -32.30
C GLU A 485 -13.32 0.32 -32.93
N ALA A 486 -13.05 -0.82 -33.54
CA ALA A 486 -11.86 -1.04 -34.34
C ALA A 486 -12.04 -0.55 -35.79
N ALA A 487 -10.94 -0.45 -36.55
CA ALA A 487 -10.97 0.07 -37.92
C ALA A 487 -11.91 -0.70 -38.88
N ASP A 488 -12.16 -1.99 -38.62
CA ASP A 488 -12.98 -2.90 -39.43
C ASP A 488 -14.28 -3.35 -38.70
N GLY A 489 -14.66 -2.69 -37.60
CA GLY A 489 -15.92 -2.91 -36.90
C GLY A 489 -15.79 -3.11 -35.40
N PRO A 490 -16.90 -3.29 -34.68
CA PRO A 490 -16.92 -3.35 -33.22
C PRO A 490 -16.28 -4.62 -32.67
N VAL A 491 -15.65 -4.46 -31.48
CA VAL A 491 -15.11 -5.54 -30.65
C VAL A 491 -15.83 -5.47 -29.29
N GLU A 492 -16.61 -6.50 -28.99
CA GLU A 492 -17.19 -6.65 -27.65
C GLU A 492 -16.12 -7.17 -26.69
N ILE A 493 -15.90 -6.44 -25.60
CA ILE A 493 -15.13 -6.93 -24.48
C ILE A 493 -16.07 -7.88 -23.72
N GLN A 494 -16.05 -9.17 -24.09
CA GLN A 494 -16.96 -10.13 -23.45
C GLN A 494 -16.56 -10.32 -21.98
N SER A 495 -17.52 -10.17 -21.07
CA SER A 495 -17.36 -10.61 -19.69
C SER A 495 -17.06 -12.11 -19.67
N GLY A 496 -15.89 -12.49 -19.17
CA GLY A 496 -15.54 -13.88 -18.92
C GLY A 496 -16.33 -14.41 -17.72
N SER A 497 -16.69 -15.68 -17.71
CA SER A 497 -16.98 -16.34 -16.43
C SER A 497 -15.69 -16.27 -15.59
N ALA A 498 -15.78 -15.86 -14.33
CA ALA A 498 -14.66 -15.79 -13.40
C ALA A 498 -13.94 -17.16 -13.33
N GLY A 499 -13.06 -17.41 -14.29
CA GLY A 499 -12.26 -18.62 -14.46
C GLY A 499 -10.87 -18.46 -13.89
N SER A 500 -10.15 -19.56 -13.75
CA SER A 500 -8.77 -19.59 -13.27
C SER A 500 -7.76 -18.90 -14.19
N ASP A 501 -8.11 -18.66 -15.45
CA ASP A 501 -7.18 -18.22 -16.50
C ASP A 501 -7.19 -16.70 -16.64
N LEU A 502 -6.02 -16.08 -16.49
CA LEU A 502 -5.82 -14.66 -16.76
C LEU A 502 -5.89 -14.44 -18.28
N SER A 503 -6.80 -13.60 -18.73
CA SER A 503 -7.02 -13.29 -20.15
C SER A 503 -7.32 -11.81 -20.38
N ALA A 504 -6.64 -10.93 -19.63
CA ALA A 504 -6.68 -9.48 -19.78
C ALA A 504 -5.37 -8.86 -19.30
N PRO A 505 -5.01 -7.63 -19.74
CA PRO A 505 -3.95 -6.84 -19.13
C PRO A 505 -4.17 -6.63 -17.62
N ALA A 506 -3.10 -6.35 -16.87
CA ALA A 506 -3.24 -6.10 -15.44
C ALA A 506 -4.13 -4.88 -15.18
N VAL A 507 -3.84 -3.77 -15.84
CA VAL A 507 -4.61 -2.52 -15.74
C VAL A 507 -5.04 -2.07 -17.12
N SER A 508 -6.33 -1.72 -17.26
CA SER A 508 -6.91 -1.23 -18.50
C SER A 508 -7.39 0.21 -18.35
N VAL A 509 -6.98 1.08 -19.27
CA VAL A 509 -7.35 2.50 -19.29
C VAL A 509 -8.09 2.79 -20.59
N PHE A 510 -9.26 3.42 -20.52
CA PHE A 510 -10.06 3.82 -21.67
C PHE A 510 -10.28 5.33 -21.66
N GLU A 511 -10.15 5.96 -22.81
CA GLU A 511 -10.38 7.39 -23.01
C GLU A 511 -11.69 7.65 -23.77
N GLY A 512 -12.23 8.86 -23.62
CA GLY A 512 -13.45 9.30 -24.32
C GLY A 512 -14.72 8.62 -23.83
N THR A 513 -14.70 8.07 -22.61
CA THR A 513 -15.86 7.43 -21.99
C THR A 513 -15.88 7.66 -20.47
N ASP A 514 -17.05 7.87 -19.92
CA ASP A 514 -17.29 7.90 -18.46
C ASP A 514 -17.92 6.59 -17.95
N ASP A 515 -18.12 5.61 -18.84
CA ASP A 515 -18.64 4.29 -18.53
C ASP A 515 -17.50 3.38 -18.05
N VAL A 516 -17.62 2.85 -16.84
CA VAL A 516 -16.62 1.92 -16.24
C VAL A 516 -16.78 0.47 -16.71
N THR A 517 -17.83 0.14 -17.46
CA THR A 517 -18.12 -1.23 -17.95
C THR A 517 -16.92 -1.89 -18.64
N PRO A 518 -16.18 -1.24 -19.56
CA PRO A 518 -15.06 -1.91 -20.23
C PRO A 518 -13.92 -2.29 -19.27
N VAL A 519 -13.76 -1.55 -18.17
CA VAL A 519 -12.79 -1.92 -17.13
C VAL A 519 -13.32 -3.08 -16.27
N LEU A 520 -14.60 -3.07 -15.91
CA LEU A 520 -15.24 -4.19 -15.19
C LEU A 520 -15.15 -5.50 -16.00
N ASP A 521 -15.44 -5.44 -17.30
CA ASP A 521 -15.28 -6.60 -18.20
C ASP A 521 -13.82 -7.09 -18.28
N SER A 522 -12.84 -6.18 -18.20
CA SER A 522 -11.41 -6.53 -18.10
C SER A 522 -11.10 -7.22 -16.77
N VAL A 523 -11.68 -6.75 -15.65
CA VAL A 523 -11.52 -7.36 -14.33
C VAL A 523 -12.10 -8.78 -14.30
N ASP A 524 -13.26 -9.01 -14.88
CA ASP A 524 -13.88 -10.33 -14.97
C ASP A 524 -13.01 -11.34 -15.76
N ARG A 525 -12.11 -10.86 -16.61
CA ARG A 525 -11.13 -11.65 -17.37
C ARG A 525 -9.74 -11.71 -16.74
N GLY A 526 -9.57 -11.21 -15.54
CA GLY A 526 -8.32 -11.29 -14.79
C GLY A 526 -7.49 -10.00 -14.79
N GLY A 527 -8.07 -8.85 -15.08
CA GLY A 527 -7.50 -7.54 -14.73
C GLY A 527 -7.61 -7.26 -13.23
N ILE A 528 -6.71 -6.44 -12.70
CA ILE A 528 -6.76 -5.98 -11.31
C ILE A 528 -7.54 -4.68 -11.14
N GLY A 529 -7.86 -4.00 -12.24
CA GLY A 529 -8.61 -2.76 -12.28
C GLY A 529 -8.22 -1.85 -13.44
N GLY A 530 -8.51 -0.55 -13.30
CA GLY A 530 -8.17 0.44 -14.33
C GLY A 530 -8.88 1.77 -14.15
N ALA A 531 -8.94 2.54 -15.24
CA ALA A 531 -9.54 3.86 -15.27
C ALA A 531 -10.29 4.12 -16.58
N THR A 532 -11.30 4.99 -16.49
CA THR A 532 -11.92 5.63 -17.66
C THR A 532 -11.79 7.14 -17.54
N PHE A 533 -11.56 7.80 -18.68
CA PHE A 533 -11.46 9.25 -18.78
C PHE A 533 -12.53 9.73 -19.76
N ASP A 534 -13.29 10.75 -19.37
CA ASP A 534 -14.41 11.28 -20.19
C ASP A 534 -13.97 11.94 -21.49
N SER A 535 -12.68 12.25 -21.63
CA SER A 535 -12.08 12.82 -22.83
C SER A 535 -10.64 12.30 -23.04
N THR A 536 -10.03 12.67 -24.15
CA THR A 536 -8.68 12.23 -24.51
C THR A 536 -7.61 12.95 -23.69
N ILE A 537 -6.57 12.19 -23.29
CA ILE A 537 -5.41 12.71 -22.59
C ILE A 537 -4.35 13.18 -23.62
N ALA A 538 -3.73 14.33 -23.37
CA ALA A 538 -2.65 14.84 -24.21
C ALA A 538 -1.41 13.90 -24.17
N PRO A 539 -0.66 13.72 -25.28
CA PRO A 539 0.45 12.76 -25.33
C PRO A 539 1.55 12.94 -24.29
N ASP A 540 1.89 14.19 -23.93
CA ASP A 540 2.83 14.53 -22.88
C ASP A 540 2.32 14.15 -21.50
N ARG A 541 1.02 14.34 -21.25
CA ARG A 541 0.35 13.91 -20.02
C ARG A 541 0.24 12.38 -19.92
N ILE A 542 0.04 11.67 -21.06
CA ILE A 542 0.12 10.20 -21.10
C ILE A 542 1.52 9.74 -20.66
N ARG A 543 2.60 10.38 -21.15
CA ARG A 543 3.97 10.06 -20.75
C ARG A 543 4.15 10.16 -19.23
N SER A 544 3.72 11.28 -18.64
CA SER A 544 3.81 11.51 -17.20
C SER A 544 2.98 10.48 -16.41
N PHE A 545 1.74 10.21 -16.84
CA PHE A 545 0.86 9.24 -16.20
C PHE A 545 1.46 7.83 -16.22
N VAL A 546 1.85 7.34 -17.40
CA VAL A 546 2.42 5.99 -17.56
C VAL A 546 3.77 5.87 -16.84
N GLY A 547 4.60 6.92 -16.86
CA GLY A 547 5.86 6.95 -16.14
C GLY A 547 5.68 6.88 -14.61
N LEU A 548 4.68 7.57 -14.06
CA LEU A 548 4.32 7.46 -12.64
C LEU A 548 3.83 6.06 -12.27
N LEU A 549 3.00 5.44 -13.13
CA LEU A 549 2.54 4.05 -12.94
C LEU A 549 3.71 3.07 -12.95
N ALA A 550 4.63 3.22 -13.89
CA ALA A 550 5.82 2.39 -14.01
C ALA A 550 6.81 2.59 -12.84
N ALA A 551 6.79 3.78 -12.20
CA ALA A 551 7.53 4.06 -10.97
C ALA A 551 6.84 3.47 -9.71
N GLY A 552 5.67 2.82 -9.85
CA GLY A 552 4.94 2.22 -8.73
C GLY A 552 3.95 3.15 -8.03
N CYS A 553 3.64 4.32 -8.61
CA CYS A 553 2.62 5.22 -8.07
C CYS A 553 1.23 4.58 -8.22
N PRO A 554 0.34 4.68 -7.21
CA PRO A 554 -1.04 4.22 -7.34
C PRO A 554 -1.77 4.87 -8.51
N VAL A 555 -2.65 4.14 -9.19
CA VAL A 555 -3.33 4.60 -10.42
C VAL A 555 -4.07 5.92 -10.21
N VAL A 556 -4.77 6.06 -9.09
CA VAL A 556 -5.51 7.30 -8.76
C VAL A 556 -4.54 8.47 -8.50
N ALA A 557 -3.43 8.22 -7.79
CA ALA A 557 -2.43 9.24 -7.52
C ALA A 557 -1.69 9.67 -8.79
N ALA A 558 -1.31 8.71 -9.65
CA ALA A 558 -0.68 8.98 -10.93
C ALA A 558 -1.57 9.84 -11.85
N ALA A 559 -2.88 9.52 -11.92
CA ALA A 559 -3.84 10.31 -12.69
C ALA A 559 -3.92 11.75 -12.17
N ARG A 560 -3.98 11.96 -10.85
CA ARG A 560 -4.07 13.30 -10.26
C ARG A 560 -2.79 14.12 -10.37
N LEU A 561 -1.62 13.47 -10.34
CA LEU A 561 -0.35 14.15 -10.51
C LEU A 561 -0.07 14.52 -11.98
N ALA A 562 -0.39 13.62 -12.90
CA ALA A 562 -0.14 13.82 -14.32
C ALA A 562 -1.19 14.69 -15.02
N LEU A 563 -2.44 14.64 -14.54
CA LEU A 563 -3.58 15.32 -15.14
C LEU A 563 -4.05 16.39 -14.13
N ASP A 564 -3.81 17.64 -14.42
CA ASP A 564 -4.22 18.74 -13.56
C ASP A 564 -5.76 18.81 -13.39
N SER A 565 -6.25 19.74 -12.54
CA SER A 565 -7.68 19.90 -12.25
C SER A 565 -8.52 20.32 -13.48
N THR A 566 -7.87 20.69 -14.59
CA THR A 566 -8.52 21.05 -15.87
C THR A 566 -8.50 19.89 -16.87
N GLY A 567 -7.86 18.78 -16.53
CA GLY A 567 -7.77 17.59 -17.36
C GLY A 567 -9.06 16.75 -17.39
N PRO A 568 -9.04 15.61 -18.11
CA PRO A 568 -10.19 14.70 -18.19
C PRO A 568 -10.65 14.21 -16.83
N ALA A 569 -11.96 14.17 -16.60
CA ALA A 569 -12.52 13.59 -15.39
C ALA A 569 -12.36 12.06 -15.43
N ALA A 570 -11.74 11.52 -14.39
CA ALA A 570 -11.45 10.09 -14.27
C ALA A 570 -12.44 9.36 -13.36
N ARG A 571 -12.74 8.10 -13.70
CA ARG A 571 -13.39 7.13 -12.83
C ARG A 571 -12.52 5.86 -12.82
N PHE A 572 -12.51 5.18 -11.70
CA PHE A 572 -11.61 4.04 -11.50
C PHE A 572 -12.39 2.78 -11.14
N VAL A 573 -11.78 1.62 -11.37
CA VAL A 573 -12.23 0.32 -10.88
C VAL A 573 -11.07 -0.33 -10.17
N GLY A 574 -11.30 -0.85 -8.97
CA GLY A 574 -10.28 -1.44 -8.11
C GLY A 574 -10.01 -0.59 -6.86
N ASP A 575 -9.02 -0.97 -6.09
CA ASP A 575 -8.61 -0.22 -4.89
C ASP A 575 -7.97 1.13 -5.26
N SER A 576 -8.26 2.19 -4.50
CA SER A 576 -7.66 3.51 -4.73
C SER A 576 -6.12 3.51 -4.59
N GLY A 577 -5.59 2.58 -3.80
CA GLY A 577 -4.16 2.34 -3.65
C GLY A 577 -3.57 1.34 -4.65
N MET A 578 -4.32 0.91 -5.69
CA MET A 578 -3.86 -0.06 -6.69
C MET A 578 -2.65 0.46 -7.47
N ALA A 579 -1.57 -0.33 -7.53
CA ALA A 579 -0.36 -0.05 -8.31
C ALA A 579 -0.20 -1.05 -9.47
N VAL A 580 0.49 -0.62 -10.54
CA VAL A 580 0.83 -1.45 -11.72
C VAL A 580 2.17 -2.16 -11.53
N ALA A 581 3.11 -1.48 -10.87
CA ALA A 581 4.45 -1.96 -10.62
C ALA A 581 4.81 -1.84 -9.13
N THR A 582 5.85 -2.56 -8.72
CA THR A 582 6.40 -2.49 -7.37
C THR A 582 7.91 -2.28 -7.42
N ASP A 583 8.45 -1.52 -6.46
CA ASP A 583 9.87 -1.39 -6.23
C ASP A 583 10.21 -1.96 -4.85
N ARG A 584 10.34 -3.30 -4.76
CA ARG A 584 10.74 -4.03 -3.54
C ARG A 584 10.01 -3.58 -2.27
N ARG A 585 8.74 -3.17 -2.40
CA ARG A 585 7.89 -2.63 -1.32
C ARG A 585 8.34 -1.27 -0.78
N LEU A 586 9.10 -0.51 -1.55
CA LEU A 586 9.40 0.88 -1.24
C LEU A 586 8.28 1.79 -1.77
N PRO A 587 7.92 2.86 -1.04
CA PRO A 587 6.94 3.82 -1.52
C PRO A 587 7.52 4.63 -2.69
N THR A 588 6.66 4.94 -3.68
CA THR A 588 7.03 5.93 -4.70
C THR A 588 7.21 7.28 -4.04
N GLN A 589 8.36 7.90 -4.26
CA GLN A 589 8.72 9.20 -3.72
C GLN A 589 8.60 10.28 -4.79
N VAL A 590 7.84 11.31 -4.50
CA VAL A 590 7.69 12.51 -5.32
C VAL A 590 8.21 13.70 -4.54
N PHE A 591 8.99 14.57 -5.19
CA PHE A 591 9.48 15.82 -4.63
C PHE A 591 8.73 17.01 -5.22
N PRO A 592 7.67 17.52 -4.56
CA PRO A 592 7.11 18.82 -4.86
C PRO A 592 8.14 19.91 -4.52
N CYS A 593 8.49 20.74 -5.49
CA CYS A 593 9.42 21.85 -5.32
C CYS A 593 8.68 23.17 -5.57
N HIS A 594 8.62 24.00 -4.55
CA HIS A 594 7.93 25.29 -4.56
C HIS A 594 8.93 26.43 -4.59
N PRO A 595 8.90 27.36 -5.55
CA PRO A 595 9.81 28.47 -5.59
C PRO A 595 9.49 29.46 -4.44
N THR A 596 10.50 29.78 -3.64
CA THR A 596 10.45 30.84 -2.63
C THR A 596 11.09 32.14 -3.17
N ALA A 597 12.00 32.00 -4.15
CA ALA A 597 12.62 33.05 -4.94
C ALA A 597 12.97 32.47 -6.32
N PRO A 598 13.38 33.30 -7.32
CA PRO A 598 13.73 32.82 -8.67
C PRO A 598 14.82 31.74 -8.71
N ASP A 599 15.68 31.71 -7.70
CA ASP A 599 16.81 30.80 -7.55
C ASP A 599 16.76 29.98 -6.24
N SER A 600 15.64 30.01 -5.51
CA SER A 600 15.47 29.31 -4.23
C SER A 600 14.15 28.54 -4.20
N PHE A 601 14.21 27.29 -3.71
CA PHE A 601 13.10 26.38 -3.70
C PHE A 601 12.97 25.70 -2.34
N GLN A 602 11.75 25.68 -1.80
CA GLN A 602 11.39 24.77 -0.74
C GLN A 602 11.10 23.40 -1.35
N VAL A 603 11.81 22.38 -0.92
CA VAL A 603 11.63 21.00 -1.35
C VAL A 603 10.82 20.24 -0.31
N ARG A 604 9.78 19.57 -0.77
CA ARG A 604 9.00 18.64 0.03
C ARG A 604 9.21 17.22 -0.47
N SER A 605 9.04 16.25 0.40
CA SER A 605 8.96 14.83 0.04
C SER A 605 7.55 14.34 0.28
N ARG A 606 6.95 13.75 -0.74
CA ARG A 606 5.63 13.12 -0.68
C ARG A 606 5.75 11.65 -1.07
N THR A 607 5.22 10.76 -0.24
CA THR A 607 5.15 9.33 -0.54
C THR A 607 3.71 8.88 -0.63
N PHE A 608 3.47 7.86 -1.45
CA PHE A 608 2.15 7.28 -1.61
C PHE A 608 2.10 5.86 -1.06
N LEU A 609 1.11 5.61 -0.21
CA LEU A 609 0.73 4.27 0.20
C LEU A 609 -0.03 3.58 -0.94
N SER A 610 0.12 2.27 -1.02
CA SER A 610 -0.52 1.44 -2.03
C SER A 610 -1.01 0.13 -1.42
N THR A 611 -1.60 -0.73 -2.22
CA THR A 611 -1.92 -2.11 -1.81
C THR A 611 -0.67 -2.96 -1.51
N GLU A 612 0.51 -2.49 -1.89
CA GLU A 612 1.81 -3.14 -1.65
C GLU A 612 2.61 -2.46 -0.52
N VAL A 613 2.50 -1.14 -0.40
CA VAL A 613 3.16 -0.32 0.63
C VAL A 613 2.09 0.18 1.60
N LEU A 614 1.89 -0.57 2.68
CA LEU A 614 0.77 -0.38 3.60
C LEU A 614 1.08 0.65 4.70
N LEU A 615 0.02 1.14 5.35
CA LEU A 615 0.10 1.98 6.56
C LEU A 615 1.02 1.37 7.62
N GLY A 616 1.91 2.19 8.16
CA GLY A 616 2.92 1.81 9.14
C GLY A 616 4.27 1.44 8.52
N THR A 617 4.41 1.50 7.19
CA THR A 617 5.71 1.40 6.54
C THR A 617 6.52 2.65 6.85
N ASP A 618 7.74 2.45 7.37
CA ASP A 618 8.72 3.52 7.54
C ASP A 618 9.53 3.69 6.26
N TYR A 619 9.90 4.92 5.98
CA TYR A 619 10.80 5.23 4.90
C TYR A 619 11.75 6.37 5.29
N GLN A 620 12.89 6.41 4.63
CA GLN A 620 13.83 7.50 4.75
C GLN A 620 14.00 8.17 3.38
N VAL A 621 13.99 9.50 3.37
CA VAL A 621 14.27 10.25 2.13
C VAL A 621 15.66 9.89 1.66
N VAL A 622 15.77 9.37 0.45
CA VAL A 622 17.05 9.06 -0.20
C VAL A 622 17.42 10.27 -1.01
N SER A 623 18.32 11.10 -0.48
CA SER A 623 18.93 12.21 -1.21
C SER A 623 20.27 12.56 -0.58
N GLU A 624 21.27 12.85 -1.42
CA GLU A 624 22.57 13.33 -0.97
C GLU A 624 22.53 14.78 -0.43
N LEU A 625 21.43 15.50 -0.72
CA LEU A 625 21.27 16.91 -0.33
C LEU A 625 20.65 17.07 1.06
N PHE A 626 19.85 16.12 1.50
CA PHE A 626 19.06 16.24 2.72
C PHE A 626 19.36 15.09 3.66
N ASP A 627 19.89 15.41 4.83
CA ASP A 627 19.88 14.45 5.94
C ASP A 627 18.47 14.37 6.50
N SER A 628 17.90 13.17 6.56
CA SER A 628 16.52 13.01 6.98
C SER A 628 16.35 11.90 8.00
N THR A 629 15.65 12.21 9.08
CA THR A 629 15.13 11.23 10.03
C THR A 629 14.08 10.34 9.33
N PRO A 630 14.07 9.01 9.55
CA PRO A 630 13.02 8.13 9.08
C PRO A 630 11.63 8.64 9.47
N SER A 631 10.63 8.43 8.62
CA SER A 631 9.25 8.86 8.84
C SER A 631 8.26 7.83 8.30
N LEU A 632 6.98 7.99 8.64
CA LEU A 632 5.92 7.17 8.10
C LEU A 632 5.69 7.48 6.61
N ALA A 633 5.55 6.43 5.79
CA ALA A 633 5.08 6.59 4.42
C ALA A 633 3.61 7.06 4.37
N GLY A 634 3.24 7.75 3.30
CA GLY A 634 1.88 8.26 3.09
C GLY A 634 1.67 9.70 3.54
N LYS A 635 2.78 10.46 3.70
CA LYS A 635 2.74 11.86 4.10
C LYS A 635 3.57 12.75 3.17
N GLU A 636 3.24 14.03 3.16
CA GLU A 636 4.07 15.08 2.59
C GLU A 636 4.73 15.87 3.73
N ARG A 637 6.06 16.09 3.63
CA ARG A 637 6.81 16.90 4.58
C ARG A 637 7.86 17.76 3.89
N THR A 638 8.18 18.90 4.46
CA THR A 638 9.32 19.71 4.02
C THR A 638 10.62 19.00 4.41
N VAL A 639 11.54 18.84 3.47
CA VAL A 639 12.85 18.21 3.69
C VAL A 639 13.98 19.22 3.70
N GLY A 640 13.81 20.37 3.08
CA GLY A 640 14.80 21.45 3.09
C GLY A 640 14.57 22.51 2.03
N GLU A 641 15.56 23.36 1.86
CA GLU A 641 15.62 24.38 0.81
C GLU A 641 16.87 24.17 -0.03
N THR A 642 16.77 24.47 -1.32
CA THR A 642 17.90 24.36 -2.27
C THR A 642 17.73 25.33 -3.43
N ASP A 643 18.79 25.47 -4.24
CA ASP A 643 18.79 26.23 -5.50
C ASP A 643 18.42 25.35 -6.71
N ALA A 644 18.36 25.92 -7.89
CA ALA A 644 18.07 25.19 -9.13
C ALA A 644 19.11 24.10 -9.44
N SER A 645 20.37 24.27 -9.03
CA SER A 645 21.40 23.24 -9.17
C SER A 645 21.16 22.06 -8.25
N GLY A 646 20.67 22.31 -7.02
CA GLY A 646 20.25 21.27 -6.11
C GLY A 646 19.03 20.50 -6.60
N ILE A 647 18.05 21.16 -7.24
CA ILE A 647 16.91 20.48 -7.89
C ILE A 647 17.44 19.51 -8.97
N LEU A 648 18.39 19.91 -9.81
CA LEU A 648 19.00 19.01 -10.80
C LEU A 648 19.70 17.82 -10.15
N ARG A 649 20.41 18.03 -9.04
CA ARG A 649 21.06 16.92 -8.32
C ARG A 649 20.04 15.90 -7.81
N ILE A 650 18.90 16.35 -7.27
CA ILE A 650 17.79 15.44 -6.89
C ILE A 650 17.28 14.69 -8.12
N HIS A 651 17.12 15.37 -9.26
CA HIS A 651 16.64 14.75 -10.50
C HIS A 651 17.60 13.66 -11.01
N ASP A 652 18.91 13.84 -10.84
CA ASP A 652 19.93 12.88 -11.26
C ASP A 652 20.04 11.66 -10.31
N GLU A 653 19.48 11.74 -9.11
CA GLU A 653 19.41 10.61 -8.18
C GLU A 653 18.47 9.51 -8.71
N LYS A 654 18.75 8.25 -8.38
CA LYS A 654 17.88 7.13 -8.79
C LYS A 654 16.64 7.06 -7.92
N GLY A 655 15.48 7.07 -8.56
CA GLY A 655 14.20 6.77 -7.94
C GLY A 655 13.25 7.94 -7.72
N PRO A 656 13.70 9.16 -7.35
CA PRO A 656 12.79 10.26 -7.11
C PRO A 656 12.12 10.78 -8.39
N VAL A 657 10.88 11.21 -8.24
CA VAL A 657 10.10 11.92 -9.26
C VAL A 657 10.01 13.38 -8.85
N LEU A 658 10.36 14.32 -9.73
CA LEU A 658 10.17 15.74 -9.44
C LEU A 658 8.78 16.21 -9.86
N HIS A 659 8.18 17.06 -9.04
CA HIS A 659 6.97 17.79 -9.38
C HIS A 659 7.25 19.29 -9.30
N LEU A 660 7.39 19.92 -10.46
CA LEU A 660 7.75 21.33 -10.62
C LEU A 660 6.66 22.05 -11.41
N PHE A 661 6.07 23.09 -10.83
CA PHE A 661 5.13 23.99 -11.52
C PHE A 661 3.94 23.30 -12.21
N GLY A 662 3.48 22.17 -11.66
CA GLY A 662 2.41 21.36 -12.23
C GLY A 662 2.84 20.33 -13.26
N ASP A 663 4.14 20.23 -13.57
CA ASP A 663 4.71 19.24 -14.46
C ASP A 663 5.50 18.16 -13.69
N ILE A 664 5.46 16.95 -14.20
CA ILE A 664 6.17 15.78 -13.66
C ILE A 664 7.44 15.56 -14.51
N PHE A 665 8.57 15.50 -13.81
CA PHE A 665 9.86 15.14 -14.39
C PHE A 665 10.31 13.79 -13.85
N LEU A 666 10.46 12.84 -14.76
CA LEU A 666 10.94 11.49 -14.48
C LEU A 666 12.45 11.44 -14.65
N GLN A 667 13.09 10.45 -14.10
CA GLN A 667 14.52 10.25 -14.29
C GLN A 667 14.87 10.24 -15.80
N ASN A 668 15.96 10.90 -16.16
CA ASN A 668 16.42 11.10 -17.54
C ASN A 668 15.59 12.10 -18.38
N ASP A 669 14.62 12.80 -17.82
CA ASP A 669 14.04 13.95 -18.50
C ASP A 669 15.11 15.05 -18.61
N GLY A 670 15.28 15.62 -19.78
CA GLY A 670 16.22 16.72 -19.98
C GLY A 670 15.72 17.97 -19.25
N LEU A 671 16.35 18.28 -18.12
CA LEU A 671 16.03 19.45 -17.30
C LEU A 671 17.32 20.29 -17.15
N THR A 672 17.22 21.60 -17.26
CA THR A 672 18.35 22.53 -17.13
C THR A 672 18.09 23.56 -16.03
N VAL A 673 19.17 24.12 -15.46
CA VAL A 673 19.09 25.19 -14.45
C VAL A 673 18.31 26.39 -14.99
N GLU A 674 18.57 26.78 -16.24
CA GLU A 674 17.90 27.91 -16.89
C GLU A 674 16.39 27.70 -17.03
N GLU A 675 15.94 26.46 -17.34
CA GLU A 675 14.53 26.11 -17.43
C GLU A 675 13.85 26.11 -16.06
N ILE A 676 14.51 25.59 -15.03
CA ILE A 676 14.01 25.62 -13.64
C ILE A 676 13.81 27.05 -13.18
N GLU A 677 14.82 27.91 -13.32
CA GLU A 677 14.73 29.32 -12.91
C GLU A 677 13.71 30.12 -13.74
N ALA A 678 13.62 29.86 -15.06
CA ALA A 678 12.65 30.53 -15.92
C ALA A 678 11.21 30.13 -15.52
N SER A 679 11.00 28.88 -15.14
CA SER A 679 9.70 28.39 -14.66
C SER A 679 9.36 28.95 -13.28
N ALA A 680 10.35 29.04 -12.38
CA ALA A 680 10.18 29.68 -11.07
C ALA A 680 9.72 31.14 -11.19
N ARG A 681 10.39 31.93 -12.06
CA ARG A 681 10.00 33.33 -12.32
C ARG A 681 8.56 33.43 -12.84
N ARG A 682 8.12 32.52 -13.71
CA ARG A 682 6.73 32.49 -14.20
C ARG A 682 5.74 32.14 -13.11
N ALA A 683 6.05 31.17 -12.26
CA ALA A 683 5.17 30.77 -11.16
C ALA A 683 5.01 31.88 -10.12
N LEU A 684 6.11 32.52 -9.71
CA LEU A 684 6.10 33.64 -8.76
C LEU A 684 5.34 34.86 -9.32
N ALA A 685 5.45 35.14 -10.64
CA ALA A 685 4.71 36.21 -11.28
C ALA A 685 3.19 35.94 -11.42
N ALA A 686 2.79 34.65 -11.42
CA ALA A 686 1.37 34.25 -11.46
C ALA A 686 0.70 34.33 -10.07
N ASP A 687 1.47 34.18 -9.00
CA ASP A 687 1.00 34.28 -7.61
C ASP A 687 0.90 35.74 -7.11
N ASP A 688 1.53 36.70 -7.77
CA ASP A 688 1.34 38.13 -7.50
C ASP A 688 0.01 38.60 -8.13
N PRO A 689 -1.03 38.95 -7.32
CA PRO A 689 -2.26 39.49 -7.91
C PRO A 689 -1.93 40.80 -8.64
N PRO A 690 -2.53 41.04 -9.83
CA PRO A 690 -2.26 42.25 -10.56
C PRO A 690 -2.60 43.47 -9.65
N GLU A 691 -1.56 44.31 -9.43
CA GLU A 691 -1.78 45.57 -8.69
C GLU A 691 -3.02 46.26 -9.26
N SER A 692 -4.03 46.39 -8.42
CA SER A 692 -5.23 47.15 -8.77
C SER A 692 -4.79 48.58 -9.09
N ASN A 693 -4.81 48.92 -10.36
CA ASN A 693 -4.49 50.25 -10.89
C ASN A 693 -5.58 51.22 -10.38
N SER A 694 -5.45 51.66 -9.12
CA SER A 694 -6.26 52.77 -8.57
C SER A 694 -5.68 54.08 -8.97
N GLY A 695 -5.72 54.36 -10.26
CA GLY A 695 -5.31 55.62 -10.84
C GLY A 695 -6.44 56.22 -11.69
N SER A 696 -7.48 56.75 -11.07
CA SER A 696 -8.22 57.85 -11.67
C SER A 696 -8.91 58.67 -10.56
N GLY A 697 -8.22 59.75 -10.20
CA GLY A 697 -8.82 60.83 -9.42
C GLY A 697 -10.08 61.35 -10.12
N VAL A 698 -11.19 61.35 -9.39
CA VAL A 698 -12.31 62.22 -9.69
C VAL A 698 -12.43 63.18 -8.50
N GLU A 699 -11.90 64.39 -8.72
CA GLU A 699 -12.27 65.55 -7.89
C GLU A 699 -13.77 65.74 -7.96
N SER A 700 -14.44 65.49 -6.86
CA SER A 700 -15.83 65.93 -6.66
C SER A 700 -15.80 67.27 -5.95
N GLN A 701 -16.05 68.32 -6.69
CA GLN A 701 -16.39 69.67 -6.16
C GLN A 701 -17.69 69.57 -5.34
N CYS A 702 -17.56 69.92 -4.05
CA CYS A 702 -18.69 70.36 -3.25
C CYS A 702 -19.23 71.71 -3.80
N ARG A 703 -20.49 71.77 -4.09
CA ARG A 703 -21.30 73.00 -4.03
C ARG A 703 -22.72 72.67 -3.52
N ASP A 704 -23.03 73.38 -2.44
CA ASP A 704 -24.28 73.68 -1.78
C ASP A 704 -25.15 72.58 -1.20
#